data_c78c250f9f5f833ba4c866a713f4dc80
#
_entry.id   c78c250f9f5f833ba4c866a713f4dc80
#
_cell.length_a   1.000
_cell.length_b   1.000
_cell.length_c   1.000
_cell.angle_alpha   90.00
_cell.angle_beta   90.00
_cell.angle_gamma   90.00
#
_symmetry.space_group_name_H-M   'P 1'
#
loop_
_entity.id
_entity.type
_entity.pdbx_description
1 polymer ?
#
loop_
_entity_poly.entity_id
_entity_poly.type
_entity_poly.pdbx_seq_one_letter_code
_entity_poly.pdbx_strand_id
1 'polypeptide(L)'
;MAIPDKYNPQETEQKWYSYWLENKFFHSEPNDKPPYTIVIPPPNVTGILHMGHMLNNTIQDVLVRRARMKGFNACWVPGTDHASIATEAKVVAKLKEQGVSKSDITREEFLKHAWDWTNQYGGTILEQLKKLGCSCDWDRTRFTLEDKLSQQVIKSFVDLYNKGLIYRGYRMVNWDPEAKTNISDEEVIFKEQNGKLYFLKYQIEGSEEFLTVATTRPETIFGDVAICVNPNDERYAHLKGKKAIVPIVNRAIPIIEDDYVDIEFGTGALKITPAHDFNDYEIMEKYIIKTGDTNTLKIIDVYDEEARIYNDNNRVPIDLWDNESFNRYRGKNRFEVRKAIAKELEEKNLLLKAEDYVNKVGTSERTGAVIEPKISQQWFLKMSEIAKPALDVVMNDEIKFHPEKFKNTYKHWMENIRDWNISRQLWWGQRIPAYYYGDDENDFVVAENIDEALKLAKTKNPNLEIADLRQDEDALDTWFSSWLWPMSVFDGLLDPENKDVNYYYPTADLVTGPDIIFFWVARMIMAGLEWRGKVPFKNVYFTGIVRDKQRRKMSKSLGNSPDPLELIDKYGADSVRVGILLSSAAGNDLLFDEDLMLQGRNFATKIYNAFKLTQSWTKETKPAGEAEKQTIIWFENQMNKTISEINDQFEKFRISDALHLLYKLIWDDFCSWYLEAVKPNFGESISQEVYDQTIKFFEELMRLLHPFMPFLTEELYQHIAERNTSEALVIAQQKNAESFDENTISAFDTAKEIISGVRNYRQSKGISPREEVELFTSESSFANENVIRKLANISEIHYSEKTDKPSFTFLVGAVEISVPLSENLDLGEEKKKTEEELTYLRGFLASVEKKLSNEKFVANAKPEIVENERKKQKDTLEKIAILEEKLKSL
;
A
#
# COMPACT_ATOMS: atom_id res chain seq x y z
N MET A 1 -28.06 -8.60 -30.74
CA MET A 1 -27.98 -7.19 -31.22
C MET A 1 -26.62 -6.96 -31.87
N ALA A 2 -26.57 -6.15 -32.95
CA ALA A 2 -25.28 -5.82 -33.57
C ALA A 2 -24.39 -5.07 -32.57
N ILE A 3 -23.14 -5.52 -32.45
CA ILE A 3 -22.16 -4.86 -31.57
C ILE A 3 -21.71 -3.53 -32.21
N PRO A 4 -21.54 -2.43 -31.46
CA PRO A 4 -21.04 -1.14 -31.95
C PRO A 4 -19.70 -1.24 -32.67
N ASP A 5 -19.43 -0.32 -33.61
CA ASP A 5 -18.16 -0.35 -34.38
C ASP A 5 -16.92 -0.09 -33.49
N LYS A 6 -17.05 0.67 -32.42
CA LYS A 6 -16.00 0.97 -31.46
C LYS A 6 -16.50 0.76 -30.04
N TYR A 7 -15.63 0.25 -29.20
CA TYR A 7 -15.87 0.17 -27.77
C TYR A 7 -15.93 1.58 -27.15
N ASN A 8 -16.99 1.87 -26.41
CA ASN A 8 -17.18 3.11 -25.66
C ASN A 8 -17.20 2.79 -24.16
N PRO A 9 -16.08 3.01 -23.43
CA PRO A 9 -16.01 2.70 -22.00
C PRO A 9 -17.07 3.43 -21.18
N GLN A 10 -17.28 4.74 -21.40
CA GLN A 10 -18.16 5.56 -20.55
C GLN A 10 -19.62 5.06 -20.57
N GLU A 11 -20.15 4.75 -21.75
CA GLU A 11 -21.51 4.22 -21.87
C GLU A 11 -21.61 2.81 -21.27
N THR A 12 -20.59 1.97 -21.50
CA THR A 12 -20.54 0.59 -21.02
C THR A 12 -20.46 0.55 -19.51
N GLU A 13 -19.62 1.39 -18.90
CA GLU A 13 -19.41 1.49 -17.45
C GLU A 13 -20.69 1.93 -16.73
N GLN A 14 -21.34 2.98 -17.23
CA GLN A 14 -22.59 3.46 -16.66
C GLN A 14 -23.71 2.42 -16.75
N LYS A 15 -23.87 1.78 -17.93
CA LYS A 15 -24.86 0.75 -18.18
C LYS A 15 -24.72 -0.43 -17.23
N TRP A 16 -23.52 -1.03 -17.13
CA TRP A 16 -23.33 -2.26 -16.37
C TRP A 16 -23.26 -2.01 -14.87
N TYR A 17 -22.70 -0.88 -14.43
CA TYR A 17 -22.71 -0.58 -13.01
C TYR A 17 -24.13 -0.38 -12.48
N SER A 18 -24.98 0.36 -13.20
CA SER A 18 -26.39 0.51 -12.86
C SER A 18 -27.13 -0.84 -12.83
N TYR A 19 -26.90 -1.68 -13.85
CA TYR A 19 -27.45 -3.03 -13.92
C TYR A 19 -27.09 -3.88 -12.70
N TRP A 20 -25.81 -3.89 -12.27
CA TRP A 20 -25.38 -4.67 -11.12
C TRP A 20 -26.02 -4.14 -9.82
N LEU A 21 -26.13 -2.84 -9.66
CA LEU A 21 -26.77 -2.23 -8.47
C LEU A 21 -28.28 -2.51 -8.39
N GLU A 22 -28.99 -2.33 -9.50
CA GLU A 22 -30.43 -2.56 -9.58
C GLU A 22 -30.80 -4.01 -9.24
N ASN A 23 -29.97 -4.96 -9.66
CA ASN A 23 -30.18 -6.38 -9.38
C ASN A 23 -29.50 -6.85 -8.07
N LYS A 24 -28.87 -5.95 -7.30
CA LYS A 24 -28.22 -6.26 -6.01
C LYS A 24 -27.18 -7.38 -6.05
N PHE A 25 -26.45 -7.54 -7.16
CA PHE A 25 -25.46 -8.62 -7.31
C PHE A 25 -24.26 -8.52 -6.37
N PHE A 26 -24.07 -7.36 -5.72
CA PHE A 26 -23.01 -7.14 -4.73
C PHE A 26 -23.48 -7.36 -3.30
N HIS A 27 -24.78 -7.44 -3.08
CA HIS A 27 -25.38 -7.62 -1.74
C HIS A 27 -25.18 -9.03 -1.23
N SER A 28 -24.87 -9.15 0.04
CA SER A 28 -24.61 -10.40 0.74
C SER A 28 -25.43 -10.50 2.03
N GLU A 29 -26.09 -11.63 2.20
CA GLU A 29 -26.76 -12.04 3.43
C GLU A 29 -26.20 -13.41 3.88
N PRO A 30 -26.08 -13.66 5.20
CA PRO A 30 -25.65 -14.95 5.71
C PRO A 30 -26.49 -16.12 5.13
N ASN A 31 -25.80 -17.14 4.59
CA ASN A 31 -26.42 -18.32 3.99
C ASN A 31 -25.49 -19.55 4.15
N ASP A 32 -25.81 -20.68 3.50
CA ASP A 32 -25.06 -21.94 3.62
C ASP A 32 -23.74 -21.97 2.83
N LYS A 33 -23.45 -20.97 1.99
CA LYS A 33 -22.18 -20.90 1.26
C LYS A 33 -21.05 -20.44 2.19
N PRO A 34 -19.80 -20.84 1.94
CA PRO A 34 -18.67 -20.32 2.71
C PRO A 34 -18.54 -18.80 2.50
N PRO A 35 -18.36 -18.01 3.58
CA PRO A 35 -18.17 -16.57 3.46
C PRO A 35 -16.79 -16.23 2.91
N TYR A 36 -16.72 -15.17 2.11
CA TYR A 36 -15.50 -14.48 1.76
C TYR A 36 -15.70 -12.98 2.03
N THR A 37 -15.09 -12.50 3.09
CA THR A 37 -15.33 -11.14 3.57
C THR A 37 -14.07 -10.29 3.48
N ILE A 38 -14.20 -9.10 2.93
CA ILE A 38 -13.21 -8.02 3.03
C ILE A 38 -13.89 -6.80 3.64
N VAL A 39 -13.19 -6.11 4.54
CA VAL A 39 -13.56 -4.77 4.99
C VAL A 39 -12.60 -3.78 4.36
N ILE A 40 -13.12 -2.72 3.74
CA ILE A 40 -12.30 -1.71 3.10
C ILE A 40 -11.41 -1.02 4.15
N PRO A 41 -10.13 -0.69 3.88
CA PRO A 41 -9.45 0.36 4.63
C PRO A 41 -10.23 1.67 4.43
N PRO A 42 -10.96 2.15 5.46
CA PRO A 42 -11.90 3.25 5.25
C PRO A 42 -11.13 4.54 4.90
N PRO A 43 -11.35 5.12 3.70
CA PRO A 43 -10.66 6.34 3.32
C PRO A 43 -11.06 7.52 4.20
N ASN A 44 -10.08 8.35 4.56
CA ASN A 44 -10.30 9.59 5.31
C ASN A 44 -11.13 10.60 4.50
N VAL A 45 -12.15 11.20 5.11
CA VAL A 45 -13.02 12.21 4.47
C VAL A 45 -12.33 13.58 4.29
N THR A 46 -11.05 13.57 3.92
CA THR A 46 -10.20 14.77 3.75
C THR A 46 -10.14 15.31 2.33
N GLY A 47 -10.86 14.67 1.41
CA GLY A 47 -10.93 15.05 -0.02
C GLY A 47 -11.11 13.84 -0.94
N ILE A 48 -10.76 14.00 -2.23
CA ILE A 48 -10.88 12.94 -3.25
C ILE A 48 -9.83 11.83 -3.06
N LEU A 49 -10.03 10.65 -3.64
CA LEU A 49 -9.07 9.54 -3.65
C LEU A 49 -7.83 9.89 -4.50
N HIS A 50 -6.74 9.15 -4.32
CA HIS A 50 -5.50 9.24 -5.11
C HIS A 50 -5.12 7.86 -5.66
N MET A 51 -4.07 7.77 -6.50
CA MET A 51 -3.68 6.53 -7.19
C MET A 51 -3.37 5.35 -6.26
N GLY A 52 -2.89 5.60 -5.03
CA GLY A 52 -2.72 4.55 -4.02
C GLY A 52 -4.03 3.89 -3.59
N HIS A 53 -5.12 4.66 -3.48
CA HIS A 53 -6.46 4.12 -3.23
C HIS A 53 -6.97 3.33 -4.44
N MET A 54 -6.68 3.79 -5.68
CA MET A 54 -7.06 3.06 -6.89
C MET A 54 -6.42 1.66 -6.90
N LEU A 55 -5.10 1.58 -6.62
CA LEU A 55 -4.40 0.30 -6.53
C LEU A 55 -5.01 -0.61 -5.44
N ASN A 56 -5.15 -0.09 -4.23
CA ASN A 56 -5.64 -0.84 -3.09
C ASN A 56 -7.05 -1.41 -3.34
N ASN A 57 -7.98 -0.57 -3.82
CA ASN A 57 -9.36 -0.98 -4.06
C ASN A 57 -9.51 -1.88 -5.30
N THR A 58 -8.67 -1.71 -6.32
CA THR A 58 -8.65 -2.62 -7.47
C THR A 58 -8.24 -4.04 -7.05
N ILE A 59 -7.23 -4.17 -6.18
CA ILE A 59 -6.81 -5.48 -5.66
C ILE A 59 -7.93 -6.13 -4.85
N GLN A 60 -8.58 -5.38 -3.96
CA GLN A 60 -9.72 -5.89 -3.18
C GLN A 60 -10.85 -6.37 -4.09
N ASP A 61 -11.21 -5.56 -5.11
CA ASP A 61 -12.28 -5.91 -6.05
C ASP A 61 -11.96 -7.16 -6.86
N VAL A 62 -10.71 -7.33 -7.30
CA VAL A 62 -10.27 -8.56 -7.98
C VAL A 62 -10.48 -9.78 -7.09
N LEU A 63 -10.07 -9.72 -5.82
CA LEU A 63 -10.21 -10.81 -4.87
C LEU A 63 -11.69 -11.12 -4.60
N VAL A 64 -12.50 -10.10 -4.36
CA VAL A 64 -13.94 -10.25 -4.08
C VAL A 64 -14.71 -10.79 -5.28
N ARG A 65 -14.47 -10.25 -6.50
CA ARG A 65 -15.12 -10.76 -7.73
C ARG A 65 -14.74 -12.21 -7.98
N ARG A 66 -13.44 -12.54 -7.86
CA ARG A 66 -12.97 -13.91 -8.01
C ARG A 66 -13.62 -14.85 -6.99
N ALA A 67 -13.68 -14.48 -5.72
CA ALA A 67 -14.33 -15.29 -4.68
C ALA A 67 -15.81 -15.52 -5.00
N ARG A 68 -16.55 -14.49 -5.41
CA ARG A 68 -17.96 -14.61 -5.84
C ARG A 68 -18.10 -15.60 -6.99
N MET A 69 -17.23 -15.50 -8.00
CA MET A 69 -17.22 -16.38 -9.16
C MET A 69 -16.69 -17.80 -8.85
N LYS A 70 -16.03 -18.02 -7.71
CA LYS A 70 -15.65 -19.33 -7.18
C LYS A 70 -16.71 -19.94 -6.25
N GLY A 71 -17.87 -19.30 -6.10
CA GLY A 71 -19.02 -19.82 -5.38
C GLY A 71 -19.09 -19.44 -3.90
N PHE A 72 -18.19 -18.58 -3.41
CA PHE A 72 -18.29 -18.03 -2.07
C PHE A 72 -19.45 -17.01 -1.97
N ASN A 73 -19.97 -16.84 -0.75
CA ASN A 73 -20.81 -15.70 -0.43
C ASN A 73 -19.87 -14.50 -0.11
N ALA A 74 -19.62 -13.69 -1.14
CA ALA A 74 -18.67 -12.62 -1.07
C ALA A 74 -19.31 -11.35 -0.53
N CYS A 75 -18.77 -10.81 0.60
CA CYS A 75 -19.17 -9.58 1.25
C CYS A 75 -17.98 -8.60 1.31
N TRP A 76 -18.09 -7.49 0.60
CA TRP A 76 -17.11 -6.41 0.70
C TRP A 76 -17.75 -5.18 1.30
N VAL A 77 -17.43 -4.91 2.59
CA VAL A 77 -18.03 -3.82 3.34
C VAL A 77 -17.32 -2.50 3.04
N PRO A 78 -17.98 -1.54 2.40
CA PRO A 78 -17.42 -0.21 2.18
C PRO A 78 -17.60 0.69 3.40
N GLY A 79 -16.84 1.79 3.45
CA GLY A 79 -17.01 2.81 4.46
C GLY A 79 -15.98 3.92 4.34
N THR A 80 -16.11 4.91 5.24
CA THR A 80 -15.21 6.06 5.32
C THR A 80 -14.80 6.33 6.76
N ASP A 81 -13.63 6.94 6.94
CA ASP A 81 -13.10 7.32 8.25
C ASP A 81 -13.26 8.81 8.51
N HIS A 82 -13.72 9.17 9.70
CA HIS A 82 -13.88 10.56 10.14
C HIS A 82 -12.54 11.29 10.28
N ALA A 83 -11.43 10.56 10.47
CA ALA A 83 -10.05 11.08 10.47
C ALA A 83 -9.85 12.32 11.33
N SER A 84 -10.15 12.22 12.63
CA SER A 84 -10.22 13.30 13.63
C SER A 84 -9.37 14.55 13.31
N ILE A 85 -8.07 14.48 13.53
CA ILE A 85 -7.14 15.61 13.36
C ILE A 85 -7.06 16.12 11.91
N ALA A 86 -7.09 15.21 10.93
CA ALA A 86 -6.93 15.60 9.53
C ALA A 86 -8.17 16.32 9.00
N THR A 87 -9.36 15.88 9.38
CA THR A 87 -10.64 16.52 9.01
C THR A 87 -10.82 17.84 9.74
N GLU A 88 -10.54 17.88 11.06
CA GLU A 88 -10.59 19.12 11.84
C GLU A 88 -9.68 20.21 11.26
N ALA A 89 -8.43 19.86 10.89
CA ALA A 89 -7.51 20.80 10.24
C ALA A 89 -8.06 21.36 8.92
N LYS A 90 -8.78 20.54 8.12
CA LYS A 90 -9.41 20.99 6.87
C LYS A 90 -10.61 21.93 7.13
N VAL A 91 -11.42 21.62 8.12
CA VAL A 91 -12.56 22.47 8.52
C VAL A 91 -12.07 23.80 9.07
N VAL A 92 -11.04 23.79 9.93
CA VAL A 92 -10.40 25.03 10.47
C VAL A 92 -9.83 25.89 9.34
N ALA A 93 -9.14 25.28 8.37
CA ALA A 93 -8.61 26.02 7.21
C ALA A 93 -9.75 26.67 6.40
N LYS A 94 -10.84 25.96 6.13
CA LYS A 94 -12.01 26.49 5.42
C LYS A 94 -12.69 27.63 6.20
N LEU A 95 -12.82 27.50 7.51
CA LEU A 95 -13.38 28.57 8.35
C LEU A 95 -12.50 29.81 8.33
N LYS A 96 -11.17 29.63 8.39
CA LYS A 96 -10.19 30.74 8.31
C LYS A 96 -10.26 31.48 6.97
N GLU A 97 -10.46 30.78 5.85
CA GLU A 97 -10.71 31.39 4.54
C GLU A 97 -11.98 32.27 4.54
N GLN A 98 -12.96 31.93 5.40
CA GLN A 98 -14.19 32.71 5.60
C GLN A 98 -14.04 33.81 6.66
N GLY A 99 -12.86 33.96 7.24
CA GLY A 99 -12.57 34.95 8.28
C GLY A 99 -13.05 34.57 9.69
N VAL A 100 -13.37 33.27 9.92
CA VAL A 100 -13.85 32.74 11.21
C VAL A 100 -12.72 31.95 11.88
N SER A 101 -12.40 32.27 13.15
CA SER A 101 -11.50 31.49 13.98
C SER A 101 -12.28 30.40 14.74
N LYS A 102 -11.67 29.25 14.98
CA LYS A 102 -12.27 28.21 15.85
C LYS A 102 -12.57 28.73 17.25
N SER A 103 -11.80 29.68 17.77
CA SER A 103 -12.03 30.34 19.07
C SER A 103 -13.28 31.22 19.12
N ASP A 104 -13.84 31.61 17.97
CA ASP A 104 -14.96 32.53 17.87
C ASP A 104 -16.31 31.82 17.83
N ILE A 105 -16.31 30.47 17.79
CA ILE A 105 -17.49 29.62 17.67
C ILE A 105 -17.54 28.56 18.76
N THR A 106 -18.75 28.05 19.03
CA THR A 106 -18.94 26.94 19.97
C THR A 106 -18.56 25.59 19.33
N ARG A 107 -18.39 24.56 20.19
CA ARG A 107 -18.17 23.19 19.72
C ARG A 107 -19.31 22.71 18.83
N GLU A 108 -20.55 22.99 19.18
CA GLU A 108 -21.74 22.59 18.42
C GLU A 108 -21.78 23.24 17.03
N GLU A 109 -21.39 24.51 16.95
CA GLU A 109 -21.30 25.22 15.66
C GLU A 109 -20.19 24.63 14.80
N PHE A 110 -19.01 24.35 15.39
CA PHE A 110 -17.92 23.70 14.71
C PHE A 110 -18.30 22.31 14.17
N LEU A 111 -18.98 21.50 14.98
CA LEU A 111 -19.44 20.17 14.58
C LEU A 111 -20.40 20.21 13.39
N LYS A 112 -21.24 21.23 13.26
CA LYS A 112 -22.07 21.41 12.05
C LYS A 112 -21.22 21.57 10.80
N HIS A 113 -20.19 22.42 10.84
CA HIS A 113 -19.27 22.60 9.72
C HIS A 113 -18.49 21.30 9.40
N ALA A 114 -18.12 20.51 10.41
CA ALA A 114 -17.43 19.24 10.22
C ALA A 114 -18.35 18.17 9.59
N TRP A 115 -19.64 18.13 9.99
CA TRP A 115 -20.63 17.26 9.35
C TRP A 115 -20.93 17.67 7.91
N ASP A 116 -21.05 18.97 7.61
CA ASP A 116 -21.22 19.47 6.23
C ASP A 116 -20.05 19.09 5.35
N TRP A 117 -18.80 19.22 5.86
CA TRP A 117 -17.61 18.75 5.19
C TRP A 117 -17.65 17.25 4.90
N THR A 118 -17.97 16.45 5.91
CA THR A 118 -18.03 14.99 5.83
C THR A 118 -19.09 14.50 4.84
N ASN A 119 -20.27 15.10 4.86
CA ASN A 119 -21.34 14.76 3.92
C ASN A 119 -20.94 15.06 2.47
N GLN A 120 -20.24 16.17 2.24
CA GLN A 120 -19.76 16.54 0.92
C GLN A 120 -18.69 15.57 0.39
N TYR A 121 -17.62 15.32 1.16
CA TYR A 121 -16.48 14.55 0.68
C TYR A 121 -16.66 13.03 0.84
N GLY A 122 -17.38 12.57 1.84
CA GLY A 122 -17.72 11.15 2.00
C GLY A 122 -18.49 10.61 0.81
N GLY A 123 -19.52 11.34 0.35
CA GLY A 123 -20.26 11.00 -0.86
C GLY A 123 -19.37 10.95 -2.11
N THR A 124 -18.48 11.92 -2.28
CA THR A 124 -17.55 11.96 -3.42
C THR A 124 -16.63 10.74 -3.44
N ILE A 125 -16.10 10.32 -2.30
CA ILE A 125 -15.23 9.14 -2.18
C ILE A 125 -15.97 7.87 -2.63
N LEU A 126 -17.20 7.67 -2.15
CA LEU A 126 -17.99 6.49 -2.51
C LEU A 126 -18.33 6.47 -4.00
N GLU A 127 -18.65 7.62 -4.60
CA GLU A 127 -18.86 7.72 -6.05
C GLU A 127 -17.61 7.45 -6.86
N GLN A 128 -16.41 7.86 -6.40
CA GLN A 128 -15.16 7.52 -7.04
C GLN A 128 -14.90 6.00 -7.02
N LEU A 129 -15.23 5.30 -5.95
CA LEU A 129 -15.13 3.84 -5.87
C LEU A 129 -16.12 3.14 -6.82
N LYS A 130 -17.35 3.67 -6.95
CA LYS A 130 -18.32 3.18 -7.93
C LYS A 130 -17.81 3.36 -9.37
N LYS A 131 -17.24 4.51 -9.68
CA LYS A 131 -16.62 4.80 -10.99
C LYS A 131 -15.47 3.86 -11.33
N LEU A 132 -14.68 3.45 -10.34
CA LEU A 132 -13.62 2.44 -10.51
C LEU A 132 -14.19 1.03 -10.77
N GLY A 133 -15.46 0.82 -10.53
CA GLY A 133 -16.14 -0.46 -10.70
C GLY A 133 -16.08 -1.37 -9.47
N CYS A 134 -15.85 -0.80 -8.27
CA CYS A 134 -15.78 -1.58 -7.04
C CYS A 134 -17.10 -2.29 -6.73
N SER A 135 -17.05 -3.61 -6.49
CA SER A 135 -18.21 -4.45 -6.22
C SER A 135 -18.54 -4.56 -4.73
N CYS A 136 -18.53 -3.42 -4.04
CA CYS A 136 -18.88 -3.31 -2.63
C CYS A 136 -20.38 -3.59 -2.39
N ASP A 137 -20.68 -4.14 -1.23
CA ASP A 137 -22.04 -4.21 -0.70
C ASP A 137 -22.45 -2.83 -0.15
N TRP A 138 -23.00 -1.98 -1.03
CA TRP A 138 -23.32 -0.59 -0.70
C TRP A 138 -24.43 -0.45 0.34
N ASP A 139 -25.28 -1.46 0.51
CA ASP A 139 -26.31 -1.51 1.56
C ASP A 139 -25.66 -1.62 2.97
N ARG A 140 -24.38 -2.04 3.06
CA ARG A 140 -23.59 -2.17 4.29
C ARG A 140 -22.58 -1.03 4.48
N THR A 141 -22.74 0.10 3.79
CA THR A 141 -21.84 1.26 3.94
C THR A 141 -21.81 1.76 5.38
N ARG A 142 -20.60 1.94 5.95
CA ARG A 142 -20.41 2.39 7.34
C ARG A 142 -19.53 3.64 7.40
N PHE A 143 -19.69 4.39 8.47
CA PHE A 143 -18.88 5.56 8.79
C PHE A 143 -18.38 5.48 10.23
N THR A 144 -17.07 5.64 10.45
CA THR A 144 -16.46 5.40 11.77
C THR A 144 -17.03 6.27 12.91
N LEU A 145 -17.68 7.42 12.61
CA LEU A 145 -18.29 8.30 13.60
C LEU A 145 -19.84 8.20 13.63
N GLU A 146 -20.45 7.25 12.93
CA GLU A 146 -21.89 7.02 13.04
C GLU A 146 -22.28 6.51 14.43
N ASP A 147 -23.54 6.68 14.83
CA ASP A 147 -24.01 6.43 16.20
C ASP A 147 -23.66 5.03 16.71
N LYS A 148 -23.98 3.98 15.94
CA LYS A 148 -23.74 2.60 16.37
C LYS A 148 -22.24 2.25 16.48
N LEU A 149 -21.41 2.75 15.58
CA LEU A 149 -19.98 2.55 15.66
C LEU A 149 -19.39 3.34 16.85
N SER A 150 -19.84 4.56 17.04
CA SER A 150 -19.43 5.38 18.18
C SER A 150 -19.80 4.74 19.53
N GLN A 151 -20.98 4.13 19.64
CA GLN A 151 -21.36 3.36 20.84
C GLN A 151 -20.41 2.19 21.10
N GLN A 152 -19.97 1.47 20.06
CA GLN A 152 -19.00 0.39 20.21
C GLN A 152 -17.61 0.91 20.66
N VAL A 153 -17.19 2.06 20.14
CA VAL A 153 -15.95 2.72 20.55
C VAL A 153 -16.01 3.12 22.01
N ILE A 154 -17.10 3.76 22.44
CA ILE A 154 -17.30 4.14 23.84
C ILE A 154 -17.33 2.91 24.74
N LYS A 155 -18.07 1.88 24.37
CA LYS A 155 -18.10 0.62 25.12
C LYS A 155 -16.70 0.01 25.26
N SER A 156 -15.91 -0.02 24.18
CA SER A 156 -14.55 -0.57 24.22
C SER A 156 -13.64 0.21 25.19
N PHE A 157 -13.79 1.53 25.26
CA PHE A 157 -13.05 2.36 26.23
C PHE A 157 -13.45 2.00 27.66
N VAL A 158 -14.76 1.92 27.96
CA VAL A 158 -15.26 1.59 29.30
C VAL A 158 -14.82 0.18 29.71
N ASP A 159 -14.89 -0.80 28.81
CA ASP A 159 -14.45 -2.16 29.08
C ASP A 159 -12.95 -2.21 29.44
N LEU A 160 -12.10 -1.55 28.66
CA LEU A 160 -10.64 -1.50 28.91
C LEU A 160 -10.28 -0.71 30.17
N TYR A 161 -11.02 0.37 30.46
CA TYR A 161 -10.84 1.11 31.70
C TYR A 161 -11.17 0.25 32.92
N ASN A 162 -12.28 -0.47 32.89
CA ASN A 162 -12.70 -1.36 33.99
C ASN A 162 -11.73 -2.53 34.19
N LYS A 163 -11.00 -2.95 33.15
CA LYS A 163 -9.91 -3.92 33.23
C LYS A 163 -8.59 -3.31 33.76
N GLY A 164 -8.53 -2.00 33.97
CA GLY A 164 -7.32 -1.29 34.42
C GLY A 164 -6.25 -1.15 33.32
N LEU A 165 -6.62 -1.37 32.05
CA LEU A 165 -5.75 -1.19 30.89
C LEU A 165 -5.71 0.27 30.40
N ILE A 166 -6.82 1.01 30.53
CA ILE A 166 -6.83 2.46 30.29
C ILE A 166 -6.59 3.20 31.60
N TYR A 167 -5.70 4.19 31.56
CA TYR A 167 -5.40 5.07 32.69
C TYR A 167 -5.17 6.50 32.23
N ARG A 168 -5.30 7.45 33.17
CA ARG A 168 -4.96 8.85 32.95
C ARG A 168 -3.66 9.18 33.68
N GLY A 169 -2.73 9.89 33.01
CA GLY A 169 -1.45 10.20 33.62
C GLY A 169 -0.66 11.26 32.86
N TYR A 170 0.33 11.83 33.57
CA TYR A 170 1.28 12.77 33.00
C TYR A 170 2.39 12.00 32.27
N ARG A 171 2.59 12.35 30.99
CA ARG A 171 3.67 11.79 30.15
C ARG A 171 4.19 12.85 29.19
N MET A 172 5.43 12.67 28.74
CA MET A 172 5.93 13.40 27.59
C MET A 172 5.18 12.99 26.33
N VAL A 173 4.69 13.97 25.57
CA VAL A 173 3.97 13.77 24.31
C VAL A 173 4.56 14.65 23.21
N ASN A 174 4.35 14.24 21.96
CA ASN A 174 4.63 15.08 20.80
C ASN A 174 3.47 16.06 20.62
N TRP A 175 3.69 17.33 20.98
CA TRP A 175 2.68 18.37 20.87
C TRP A 175 2.79 19.11 19.54
N ASP A 176 1.69 19.19 18.81
CA ASP A 176 1.58 20.03 17.63
C ASP A 176 1.06 21.42 18.04
N PRO A 177 1.89 22.47 18.03
CA PRO A 177 1.47 23.79 18.51
C PRO A 177 0.54 24.53 17.54
N GLU A 178 0.43 24.11 16.29
CA GLU A 178 -0.51 24.68 15.33
C GLU A 178 -1.89 24.05 15.44
N ALA A 179 -1.95 22.72 15.56
CA ALA A 179 -3.19 22.00 15.81
C ALA A 179 -3.65 22.06 17.29
N LYS A 180 -2.77 22.47 18.21
CA LYS A 180 -3.00 22.51 19.68
C LYS A 180 -3.44 21.15 20.23
N THR A 181 -2.83 20.10 19.80
CA THR A 181 -3.09 18.72 20.22
C THR A 181 -1.82 17.89 20.19
N ASN A 182 -1.81 16.81 20.98
CA ASN A 182 -0.76 15.81 20.83
C ASN A 182 -0.97 14.99 19.55
N ILE A 183 0.12 14.42 19.06
CA ILE A 183 0.15 13.45 17.96
C ILE A 183 0.94 12.21 18.37
N SER A 184 0.70 11.10 17.69
CA SER A 184 1.45 9.86 17.93
C SER A 184 2.90 9.98 17.46
N ASP A 185 3.81 9.18 18.04
CA ASP A 185 5.24 9.17 17.66
C ASP A 185 5.42 8.90 16.15
N GLU A 186 4.59 8.04 15.59
CA GLU A 186 4.61 7.65 14.20
C GLU A 186 4.10 8.74 13.22
N GLU A 187 3.39 9.75 13.73
CA GLU A 187 2.93 10.93 12.96
C GLU A 187 4.00 12.04 12.93
N VAL A 188 5.15 11.82 13.59
CA VAL A 188 6.27 12.75 13.56
C VAL A 188 7.21 12.42 12.42
N ILE A 189 7.34 13.36 11.47
CA ILE A 189 8.26 13.25 10.34
C ILE A 189 9.55 14.01 10.64
N PHE A 190 10.66 13.30 10.72
CA PHE A 190 11.97 13.92 10.93
C PHE A 190 12.54 14.48 9.62
N LYS A 191 12.85 15.79 9.64
CA LYS A 191 13.48 16.51 8.53
C LYS A 191 14.82 17.07 8.94
N GLU A 192 15.83 16.95 8.09
CA GLU A 192 17.10 17.63 8.28
C GLU A 192 16.90 19.14 8.03
N GLN A 193 17.32 19.93 9.00
CA GLN A 193 17.30 21.40 8.93
C GLN A 193 18.65 21.98 9.33
N ASN A 194 19.08 22.98 8.58
CA ASN A 194 20.25 23.77 8.97
C ASN A 194 19.90 24.64 10.17
N GLY A 195 20.65 24.51 11.21
CA GLY A 195 20.52 25.24 12.46
C GLY A 195 21.88 25.59 13.05
N LYS A 196 21.92 25.85 14.34
CA LYS A 196 23.17 26.14 15.06
C LYS A 196 23.24 25.30 16.33
N LEU A 197 24.46 24.92 16.69
CA LEU A 197 24.83 24.37 18.00
C LEU A 197 25.45 25.51 18.82
N TYR A 198 24.83 25.83 19.94
CA TYR A 198 25.22 26.93 20.84
C TYR A 198 25.98 26.37 22.02
N PHE A 199 27.13 26.95 22.36
CA PHE A 199 27.98 26.57 23.49
C PHE A 199 27.82 27.59 24.62
N LEU A 200 27.08 27.20 25.65
CA LEU A 200 26.67 28.08 26.76
C LEU A 200 27.49 27.81 28.00
N LYS A 201 27.89 28.89 28.68
CA LYS A 201 28.69 28.83 29.91
C LYS A 201 27.78 28.87 31.14
N TYR A 202 27.85 27.84 32.01
CA TYR A 202 27.20 27.77 33.31
C TYR A 202 28.25 27.93 34.39
N GLN A 203 28.13 28.95 35.23
CA GLN A 203 29.08 29.19 36.30
C GLN A 203 28.89 28.15 37.43
N ILE A 204 29.97 27.59 37.95
CA ILE A 204 29.91 26.72 39.11
C ILE A 204 29.63 27.56 40.38
N GLU A 205 28.65 27.15 41.18
CA GLU A 205 28.22 27.88 42.37
C GLU A 205 29.38 28.08 43.33
N GLY A 206 29.63 29.33 43.74
CA GLY A 206 30.73 29.70 44.60
C GLY A 206 32.13 29.64 44.02
N SER A 207 32.25 29.58 42.66
CA SER A 207 33.54 29.51 41.96
C SER A 207 33.53 30.46 40.76
N GLU A 208 34.72 30.80 40.24
CA GLU A 208 34.87 31.49 38.95
C GLU A 208 34.93 30.51 37.76
N GLU A 209 34.85 29.21 38.03
CA GLU A 209 34.86 28.14 37.00
C GLU A 209 33.55 28.10 36.24
N PHE A 210 33.65 27.80 34.96
CA PHE A 210 32.50 27.63 34.06
C PHE A 210 32.49 26.23 33.50
N LEU A 211 31.32 25.57 33.51
CA LEU A 211 31.02 24.38 32.75
C LEU A 211 30.31 24.82 31.46
N THR A 212 30.78 24.30 30.32
CA THR A 212 30.16 24.64 29.03
C THR A 212 29.28 23.50 28.55
N VAL A 213 28.03 23.80 28.16
CA VAL A 213 27.09 22.85 27.52
C VAL A 213 26.85 23.21 26.08
N ALA A 214 26.62 22.22 25.22
CA ALA A 214 26.24 22.40 23.84
C ALA A 214 24.75 22.09 23.66
N THR A 215 24.01 23.02 23.04
CA THR A 215 22.56 22.83 22.79
C THR A 215 22.13 23.42 21.44
N THR A 216 21.17 22.79 20.79
CA THR A 216 20.46 23.32 19.62
C THR A 216 19.26 24.19 20.00
N ARG A 217 18.86 24.16 21.29
CA ARG A 217 17.65 24.82 21.81
C ARG A 217 17.95 25.74 23.00
N PRO A 218 18.69 26.85 22.80
CA PRO A 218 19.00 27.76 23.91
C PRO A 218 17.78 28.44 24.51
N GLU A 219 16.65 28.49 23.80
CA GLU A 219 15.39 29.08 24.27
C GLU A 219 14.76 28.31 25.44
N THR A 220 15.12 27.05 25.69
CA THR A 220 14.57 26.26 26.79
C THR A 220 15.32 26.47 28.12
N ILE A 221 16.31 27.33 28.17
CA ILE A 221 17.17 27.60 29.32
C ILE A 221 16.40 27.95 30.61
N PHE A 222 15.22 28.56 30.45
CA PHE A 222 14.36 28.91 31.61
C PHE A 222 13.84 27.68 32.37
N GLY A 223 13.77 26.53 31.68
CA GLY A 223 13.30 25.25 32.19
C GLY A 223 14.41 24.30 32.66
N ASP A 224 15.68 24.72 32.65
CA ASP A 224 16.80 23.86 33.04
C ASP A 224 16.79 23.56 34.53
N VAL A 225 16.94 22.26 34.85
CA VAL A 225 16.87 21.75 36.26
C VAL A 225 18.11 21.00 36.69
N ALA A 226 18.99 20.58 35.78
CA ALA A 226 20.29 19.97 36.09
C ALA A 226 21.24 20.13 34.90
N ILE A 227 22.53 19.87 35.16
CA ILE A 227 23.50 19.51 34.13
C ILE A 227 23.87 18.04 34.33
N CYS A 228 23.88 17.26 33.26
CA CYS A 228 24.29 15.86 33.29
C CYS A 228 25.65 15.69 32.64
N VAL A 229 26.51 14.88 33.24
CA VAL A 229 27.82 14.50 32.74
C VAL A 229 27.98 12.98 32.80
N ASN A 230 28.85 12.41 31.96
CA ASN A 230 29.12 10.98 32.00
C ASN A 230 29.97 10.66 33.26
N PRO A 231 29.61 9.64 34.07
CA PRO A 231 30.37 9.27 35.27
C PRO A 231 31.83 8.86 35.02
N ASN A 232 32.15 8.47 33.75
CA ASN A 232 33.48 8.07 33.29
C ASN A 232 34.27 9.23 32.66
N ASP A 233 33.72 10.44 32.62
CA ASP A 233 34.42 11.62 32.09
C ASP A 233 35.27 12.29 33.16
N GLU A 234 36.59 12.05 33.13
CA GLU A 234 37.57 12.58 34.08
C GLU A 234 37.56 14.12 34.10
N ARG A 235 37.16 14.79 33.00
CA ARG A 235 37.13 16.26 32.93
C ARG A 235 36.20 16.88 33.97
N TYR A 236 35.14 16.18 34.35
CA TYR A 236 34.08 16.68 35.23
C TYR A 236 34.04 15.98 36.58
N ALA A 237 34.93 15.01 36.84
CA ALA A 237 34.96 14.26 38.13
C ALA A 237 35.02 15.16 39.37
N HIS A 238 35.72 16.32 39.29
CA HIS A 238 35.86 17.30 40.36
C HIS A 238 34.58 18.13 40.60
N LEU A 239 33.57 18.04 39.74
CA LEU A 239 32.30 18.74 39.86
C LEU A 239 31.20 17.91 40.51
N LYS A 240 31.46 16.68 40.84
CA LYS A 240 30.51 15.77 41.49
C LYS A 240 29.97 16.38 42.80
N GLY A 241 28.63 16.45 42.91
CA GLY A 241 27.94 17.02 44.08
C GLY A 241 27.94 18.56 44.13
N LYS A 242 28.51 19.23 43.15
CA LYS A 242 28.43 20.68 42.99
C LYS A 242 27.16 21.10 42.24
N LYS A 243 26.90 22.42 42.24
CA LYS A 243 25.82 23.02 41.47
C LYS A 243 26.38 23.98 40.44
N ALA A 244 25.62 24.18 39.35
CA ALA A 244 25.87 25.18 38.34
C ALA A 244 24.76 26.23 38.35
N ILE A 245 25.08 27.45 37.97
CA ILE A 245 24.13 28.56 37.86
C ILE A 245 23.62 28.64 36.44
N VAL A 246 22.32 28.54 36.29
CA VAL A 246 21.66 28.69 34.95
C VAL A 246 21.88 30.13 34.48
N PRO A 247 22.48 30.34 33.26
CA PRO A 247 22.67 31.68 32.71
C PRO A 247 21.36 32.44 32.62
N ILE A 248 21.40 33.76 32.85
CA ILE A 248 20.20 34.64 32.75
C ILE A 248 19.21 34.44 33.88
N VAL A 249 18.90 33.18 34.26
CA VAL A 249 17.92 32.80 35.26
C VAL A 249 18.47 32.96 36.68
N ASN A 250 19.78 32.75 36.87
CA ASN A 250 20.49 32.74 38.17
C ASN A 250 20.00 31.64 39.14
N ARG A 251 19.38 30.58 38.64
CA ARG A 251 18.97 29.40 39.42
C ARG A 251 20.18 28.48 39.59
N ALA A 252 20.41 28.02 40.83
CA ALA A 252 21.42 26.99 41.12
C ALA A 252 20.80 25.60 40.88
N ILE A 253 21.38 24.83 39.97
CA ILE A 253 20.94 23.49 39.58
C ILE A 253 22.03 22.45 39.86
N PRO A 254 21.71 21.21 40.24
CA PRO A 254 22.70 20.16 40.52
C PRO A 254 23.44 19.70 39.27
N ILE A 255 24.64 19.21 39.47
CA ILE A 255 25.37 18.43 38.46
C ILE A 255 25.16 16.95 38.77
N ILE A 256 24.51 16.22 37.86
CA ILE A 256 24.16 14.80 37.98
C ILE A 256 24.98 13.94 37.01
N GLU A 257 24.96 12.63 37.23
CA GLU A 257 25.72 11.68 36.43
C GLU A 257 24.77 10.66 35.76
N ASP A 258 24.91 10.49 34.43
CA ASP A 258 24.23 9.42 33.65
C ASP A 258 25.12 8.99 32.49
N ASP A 259 25.15 7.70 32.21
CA ASP A 259 25.92 7.08 31.11
C ASP A 259 25.38 7.37 29.73
N TYR A 260 24.15 7.93 29.63
CA TYR A 260 23.55 8.43 28.39
C TYR A 260 24.40 9.53 27.74
N VAL A 261 25.12 10.34 28.51
CA VAL A 261 25.91 11.47 27.98
C VAL A 261 27.11 10.96 27.21
N ASP A 262 27.16 11.28 25.91
CA ASP A 262 28.30 10.98 25.05
C ASP A 262 29.48 11.93 25.35
N ILE A 263 30.61 11.36 25.79
CA ILE A 263 31.82 12.08 26.16
C ILE A 263 32.41 12.87 24.99
N GLU A 264 32.29 12.36 23.78
CA GLU A 264 32.88 12.92 22.56
C GLU A 264 31.95 13.96 21.87
N PHE A 265 30.66 13.95 22.20
CA PHE A 265 29.71 14.88 21.57
C PHE A 265 29.68 16.22 22.28
N GLY A 266 29.84 17.31 21.50
CA GLY A 266 29.77 18.68 22.00
C GLY A 266 30.84 18.98 23.07
N THR A 267 30.46 19.06 24.33
CA THR A 267 31.37 19.29 25.47
C THR A 267 31.43 18.11 26.43
N GLY A 268 30.63 17.05 26.18
CA GLY A 268 30.44 15.96 27.14
C GLY A 268 29.60 16.37 28.37
N ALA A 269 28.91 17.51 28.29
CA ALA A 269 28.00 17.99 29.33
C ALA A 269 26.67 18.38 28.70
N LEU A 270 25.57 17.88 29.26
CA LEU A 270 24.20 18.07 28.74
C LEU A 270 23.38 18.86 29.77
N LYS A 271 22.66 19.92 29.30
CA LYS A 271 21.65 20.57 30.16
C LYS A 271 20.39 19.69 30.16
N ILE A 272 19.74 19.60 31.31
CA ILE A 272 18.55 18.78 31.52
C ILE A 272 17.31 19.68 31.65
N THR A 273 16.40 19.56 30.68
CA THR A 273 15.13 20.31 30.59
C THR A 273 13.97 19.31 30.38
N PRO A 274 13.54 18.60 31.42
CA PRO A 274 12.64 17.46 31.31
C PRO A 274 11.25 17.78 30.75
N ALA A 275 10.83 19.06 30.79
CA ALA A 275 9.56 19.48 30.21
C ALA A 275 9.58 19.58 28.67
N HIS A 276 10.76 19.65 28.04
CA HIS A 276 10.93 20.02 26.63
C HIS A 276 11.87 19.11 25.83
N ASP A 277 12.29 17.98 26.41
CA ASP A 277 13.09 16.96 25.73
C ASP A 277 12.79 15.56 26.30
N PHE A 278 12.55 14.58 25.42
CA PHE A 278 12.24 13.20 25.81
C PHE A 278 13.40 12.52 26.56
N ASN A 279 14.64 12.71 26.10
CA ASN A 279 15.79 12.10 26.72
C ASN A 279 16.09 12.72 28.11
N ASP A 280 15.94 14.04 28.23
CA ASP A 280 16.09 14.74 29.48
C ASP A 280 15.05 14.26 30.52
N TYR A 281 13.83 13.99 30.07
CA TYR A 281 12.78 13.41 30.91
C TYR A 281 13.12 11.99 31.35
N GLU A 282 13.62 11.13 30.48
CA GLU A 282 14.06 9.78 30.85
C GLU A 282 15.25 9.79 31.85
N ILE A 283 16.20 10.71 31.66
CA ILE A 283 17.33 10.90 32.61
C ILE A 283 16.80 11.30 33.99
N MET A 284 15.82 12.22 34.01
CA MET A 284 15.17 12.60 35.28
C MET A 284 14.47 11.43 35.94
N GLU A 285 13.70 10.62 35.22
CA GLU A 285 13.03 9.44 35.77
C GLU A 285 14.04 8.42 36.33
N LYS A 286 15.11 8.13 35.59
CA LYS A 286 16.21 7.26 36.06
C LYS A 286 16.85 7.81 37.36
N TYR A 287 17.07 9.12 37.40
CA TYR A 287 17.63 9.78 38.58
C TYR A 287 16.70 9.60 39.83
N ILE A 288 15.39 9.83 39.64
CA ILE A 288 14.39 9.67 40.72
C ILE A 288 14.34 8.22 41.19
N ILE A 289 14.32 7.24 40.28
CA ILE A 289 14.31 5.82 40.60
C ILE A 289 15.57 5.43 41.38
N LYS A 290 16.74 5.93 40.97
CA LYS A 290 18.04 5.61 41.60
C LYS A 290 18.23 6.23 42.97
N THR A 291 17.75 7.46 43.18
CA THR A 291 17.99 8.24 44.39
C THR A 291 16.82 8.27 45.38
N GLY A 292 15.59 8.01 44.89
CA GLY A 292 14.35 8.25 45.63
C GLY A 292 14.01 9.73 45.82
N ASP A 293 14.75 10.64 45.19
CA ASP A 293 14.59 12.09 45.35
C ASP A 293 13.69 12.68 44.27
N THR A 294 12.45 12.97 44.63
CA THR A 294 11.43 13.58 43.76
C THR A 294 11.45 15.11 43.81
N ASN A 295 12.28 15.72 44.64
CA ASN A 295 12.26 17.17 44.91
C ASN A 295 13.36 17.95 44.21
N THR A 296 14.49 17.31 43.90
CA THR A 296 15.68 17.97 43.33
C THR A 296 15.51 18.34 41.90
N LEU A 297 14.95 17.42 41.07
CA LEU A 297 14.67 17.65 39.64
C LEU A 297 13.18 17.91 39.44
N LYS A 298 12.79 19.19 39.49
CA LYS A 298 11.40 19.59 39.27
C LYS A 298 11.16 19.85 37.76
N ILE A 299 9.98 19.44 37.25
CA ILE A 299 9.55 19.76 35.89
C ILE A 299 9.17 21.24 35.83
N ILE A 300 9.80 21.98 34.92
CA ILE A 300 9.53 23.39 34.65
C ILE A 300 9.09 23.53 33.19
N ASP A 301 7.79 23.55 32.96
CA ASP A 301 7.20 23.86 31.65
C ASP A 301 7.19 25.38 31.44
N VAL A 302 7.74 25.85 30.31
CA VAL A 302 7.85 27.28 30.01
C VAL A 302 7.02 27.70 28.79
N TYR A 303 6.37 26.75 28.12
CA TYR A 303 5.62 26.99 26.88
C TYR A 303 4.12 26.72 27.01
N ASP A 304 3.33 27.62 26.47
CA ASP A 304 1.89 27.44 26.28
C ASP A 304 1.57 26.45 25.14
N GLU A 305 0.30 26.30 24.80
CA GLU A 305 -0.17 25.39 23.76
C GLU A 305 0.27 25.79 22.35
N GLU A 306 0.64 27.06 22.12
CA GLU A 306 1.17 27.57 20.86
C GLU A 306 2.71 27.56 20.81
N ALA A 307 3.35 26.91 21.78
CA ALA A 307 4.80 26.92 22.01
C ALA A 307 5.38 28.35 22.09
N ARG A 308 4.68 29.24 22.81
CA ARG A 308 5.11 30.57 23.20
C ARG A 308 5.50 30.55 24.66
N ILE A 309 6.41 31.40 25.07
CA ILE A 309 6.72 31.55 26.51
C ILE A 309 5.44 31.96 27.25
N TYR A 310 5.13 31.27 28.36
CA TYR A 310 3.96 31.56 29.19
C TYR A 310 3.84 33.05 29.54
N ASN A 311 2.62 33.57 29.42
CA ASN A 311 2.27 34.94 29.85
C ASN A 311 1.56 34.97 31.23
N ASP A 312 1.38 33.83 31.88
CA ASP A 312 0.71 33.67 33.16
C ASP A 312 1.69 33.23 34.23
N ASN A 313 1.76 34.01 35.35
CA ASN A 313 2.63 33.71 36.46
C ASN A 313 2.25 32.41 37.20
N ASN A 314 0.97 32.00 37.18
CA ASN A 314 0.52 30.77 37.84
C ASN A 314 1.06 29.49 37.15
N ARG A 315 1.58 29.60 35.95
CA ARG A 315 2.11 28.47 35.14
C ARG A 315 3.61 28.28 35.24
N VAL A 316 4.36 29.23 35.83
CA VAL A 316 5.81 29.22 35.90
C VAL A 316 6.32 29.33 37.34
N PRO A 317 7.53 28.81 37.68
CA PRO A 317 8.12 28.95 38.99
C PRO A 317 8.30 30.41 39.41
N ILE A 318 8.24 30.64 40.74
CA ILE A 318 8.30 31.98 41.35
C ILE A 318 9.60 32.74 41.00
N ASP A 319 10.71 32.05 40.81
CA ASP A 319 12.01 32.64 40.44
C ASP A 319 12.03 33.21 39.02
N LEU A 320 11.01 32.88 38.17
CA LEU A 320 10.82 33.47 36.86
C LEU A 320 9.87 34.68 36.85
N TRP A 321 9.07 34.90 37.92
CA TRP A 321 8.08 35.98 37.92
C TRP A 321 8.70 37.36 37.76
N ASP A 322 9.79 37.65 38.44
CA ASP A 322 10.49 38.92 38.41
C ASP A 322 11.76 38.88 37.55
N ASN A 323 12.00 37.77 36.87
CA ASN A 323 13.15 37.68 35.99
C ASN A 323 12.98 38.57 34.76
N GLU A 324 13.87 39.57 34.60
CA GLU A 324 13.78 40.57 33.57
C GLU A 324 13.85 39.99 32.18
N SER A 325 14.72 39.01 31.94
CA SER A 325 14.86 38.35 30.63
C SER A 325 13.65 37.50 30.30
N PHE A 326 13.13 36.71 31.24
CA PHE A 326 11.92 35.91 31.05
C PHE A 326 10.72 36.82 30.71
N ASN A 327 10.54 37.93 31.50
CA ASN A 327 9.44 38.88 31.30
C ASN A 327 9.50 39.57 29.92
N ARG A 328 10.71 39.79 29.37
CA ARG A 328 10.92 40.32 27.99
C ARG A 328 10.44 39.38 26.91
N TYR A 329 10.44 38.07 27.14
CA TYR A 329 10.12 37.04 26.15
C TYR A 329 8.71 36.48 26.30
N ARG A 330 7.94 36.85 27.29
CA ARG A 330 6.54 36.42 27.51
C ARG A 330 5.69 36.60 26.25
N GLY A 331 4.92 35.60 25.90
CA GLY A 331 4.03 35.57 24.74
C GLY A 331 4.75 35.47 23.39
N LYS A 332 6.08 35.45 23.35
CA LYS A 332 6.83 35.29 22.09
C LYS A 332 7.00 33.83 21.71
N ASN A 333 7.00 33.61 20.39
CA ASN A 333 7.23 32.29 19.83
C ASN A 333 8.65 31.78 20.13
N ARG A 334 8.81 30.52 20.41
CA ARG A 334 10.07 29.83 20.75
C ARG A 334 11.22 30.13 19.76
N PHE A 335 10.95 30.23 18.45
CA PHE A 335 11.98 30.50 17.44
C PHE A 335 12.45 31.96 17.46
N GLU A 336 11.58 32.89 17.80
CA GLU A 336 11.96 34.28 18.05
C GLU A 336 12.81 34.38 19.31
N VAL A 337 12.40 33.67 20.37
CA VAL A 337 13.14 33.62 21.63
C VAL A 337 14.51 33.00 21.45
N ARG A 338 14.64 31.92 20.66
CA ARG A 338 15.94 31.26 20.35
C ARG A 338 16.96 32.28 19.81
N LYS A 339 16.54 33.08 18.83
CA LYS A 339 17.42 34.10 18.25
C LYS A 339 17.78 35.23 19.24
N ALA A 340 16.78 35.68 19.98
CA ALA A 340 16.94 36.79 20.92
C ALA A 340 17.79 36.40 22.13
N ILE A 341 17.58 35.21 22.69
CA ILE A 341 18.34 34.69 23.84
C ILE A 341 19.80 34.42 23.48
N ALA A 342 20.07 33.88 22.29
CA ALA A 342 21.44 33.69 21.81
C ALA A 342 22.22 35.03 21.78
N LYS A 343 21.58 36.10 21.31
CA LYS A 343 22.15 37.42 21.30
C LYS A 343 22.37 37.97 22.72
N GLU A 344 21.41 37.80 23.62
CA GLU A 344 21.54 38.25 25.01
C GLU A 344 22.69 37.51 25.75
N LEU A 345 22.83 36.18 25.50
CA LEU A 345 23.94 35.39 26.07
C LEU A 345 25.29 35.83 25.51
N GLU A 346 25.37 36.23 24.27
CA GLU A 346 26.57 36.81 23.63
C GLU A 346 26.93 38.16 24.25
N GLU A 347 25.97 39.08 24.40
CA GLU A 347 26.15 40.38 25.07
C GLU A 347 26.64 40.27 26.53
N LYS A 348 26.21 39.21 27.20
CA LYS A 348 26.62 38.87 28.58
C LYS A 348 27.90 38.01 28.67
N ASN A 349 28.58 37.71 27.56
CA ASN A 349 29.73 36.83 27.47
C ASN A 349 29.49 35.40 28.03
N LEU A 350 28.25 34.97 27.98
CA LEU A 350 27.81 33.63 28.42
C LEU A 350 27.63 32.63 27.22
N LEU A 351 27.69 33.13 25.99
CA LEU A 351 27.80 32.33 24.76
C LEU A 351 29.28 32.22 24.39
N LEU A 352 29.87 31.02 24.41
CA LEU A 352 31.26 30.82 24.02
C LEU A 352 31.42 30.88 22.48
N LYS A 353 30.55 30.16 21.74
CA LYS A 353 30.50 30.14 20.26
C LYS A 353 29.16 29.57 19.82
N ALA A 354 28.85 29.77 18.54
CA ALA A 354 27.76 29.13 17.84
C ALA A 354 28.25 28.58 16.50
N GLU A 355 28.06 27.31 16.22
CA GLU A 355 28.50 26.63 15.01
C GLU A 355 27.31 26.20 14.16
N ASP A 356 27.51 26.15 12.84
CA ASP A 356 26.48 25.61 11.95
C ASP A 356 26.33 24.10 12.20
N TYR A 357 25.11 23.67 12.35
CA TYR A 357 24.78 22.27 12.69
C TYR A 357 23.53 21.81 11.94
N VAL A 358 23.61 20.65 11.28
CA VAL A 358 22.45 20.01 10.65
C VAL A 358 21.75 19.18 11.71
N ASN A 359 20.52 19.58 12.05
CA ASN A 359 19.70 18.91 13.04
C ASN A 359 18.52 18.18 12.42
N LYS A 360 18.17 16.99 12.94
CA LYS A 360 16.93 16.28 12.60
C LYS A 360 15.82 16.81 13.48
N VAL A 361 14.87 17.53 12.87
CA VAL A 361 13.76 18.17 13.57
C VAL A 361 12.47 17.42 13.27
N GLY A 362 11.75 16.98 14.30
CA GLY A 362 10.43 16.38 14.19
C GLY A 362 9.39 17.41 13.77
N THR A 363 8.60 17.08 12.74
CA THR A 363 7.49 17.90 12.25
C THR A 363 6.22 17.08 12.19
N SER A 364 5.08 17.70 12.47
CA SER A 364 3.77 17.06 12.31
C SER A 364 3.50 16.69 10.85
N GLU A 365 3.08 15.46 10.61
CA GLU A 365 2.65 15.02 9.27
C GLU A 365 1.43 15.84 8.78
N ARG A 366 0.60 16.33 9.68
CA ARG A 366 -0.69 16.95 9.38
C ARG A 366 -0.59 18.45 9.10
N THR A 367 0.12 19.18 9.97
CA THR A 367 0.26 20.64 9.88
C THR A 367 1.59 21.06 9.27
N GLY A 368 2.63 20.22 9.36
CA GLY A 368 4.00 20.56 9.02
C GLY A 368 4.70 21.38 10.12
N ALA A 369 4.03 21.69 11.23
CA ALA A 369 4.60 22.41 12.35
C ALA A 369 5.72 21.61 13.01
N VAL A 370 6.76 22.29 13.48
CA VAL A 370 7.79 21.67 14.32
C VAL A 370 7.17 21.26 15.65
N ILE A 371 7.31 20.00 16.02
CA ILE A 371 6.78 19.43 17.25
C ILE A 371 7.45 20.06 18.46
N GLU A 372 6.69 20.23 19.56
CA GLU A 372 7.22 20.56 20.86
C GLU A 372 7.05 19.37 21.81
N PRO A 373 8.13 18.74 22.30
CA PRO A 373 8.02 17.81 23.42
C PRO A 373 7.41 18.53 24.63
N LYS A 374 6.30 18.01 25.15
CA LYS A 374 5.52 18.65 26.21
C LYS A 374 5.02 17.61 27.19
N ILE A 375 5.10 17.91 28.48
CA ILE A 375 4.43 17.11 29.51
C ILE A 375 2.96 17.48 29.55
N SER A 376 2.12 16.48 29.38
CA SER A 376 0.67 16.67 29.41
C SER A 376 -0.01 15.50 30.09
N GLN A 377 -1.11 15.79 30.77
CA GLN A 377 -1.98 14.76 31.32
C GLN A 377 -2.90 14.24 30.20
N GLN A 378 -2.76 12.96 29.90
CA GLN A 378 -3.43 12.32 28.77
C GLN A 378 -4.02 10.97 29.19
N TRP A 379 -4.87 10.41 28.34
CA TRP A 379 -5.37 9.06 28.48
C TRP A 379 -4.51 8.08 27.70
N PHE A 380 -4.13 6.99 28.34
CA PHE A 380 -3.24 5.97 27.78
C PHE A 380 -3.86 4.59 27.88
N LEU A 381 -3.58 3.76 26.86
CA LEU A 381 -3.83 2.32 26.88
C LEU A 381 -2.52 1.57 27.08
N LYS A 382 -2.47 0.71 28.10
CA LYS A 382 -1.36 -0.22 28.35
C LYS A 382 -1.31 -1.26 27.24
N MET A 383 -0.24 -1.26 26.43
CA MET A 383 -0.15 -2.09 25.24
C MET A 383 0.55 -3.42 25.47
N SER A 384 1.46 -3.53 26.42
CA SER A 384 2.35 -4.70 26.60
C SER A 384 1.60 -6.02 26.78
N GLU A 385 0.47 -6.01 27.51
CA GLU A 385 -0.30 -7.22 27.79
C GLU A 385 -1.08 -7.71 26.57
N ILE A 386 -1.71 -6.79 25.82
CA ILE A 386 -2.52 -7.11 24.63
C ILE A 386 -1.68 -7.32 23.37
N ALA A 387 -0.43 -6.82 23.35
CA ALA A 387 0.48 -6.96 22.21
C ALA A 387 1.06 -8.37 22.08
N LYS A 388 1.34 -9.05 23.21
CA LYS A 388 2.00 -10.36 23.20
C LYS A 388 1.22 -11.43 22.42
N PRO A 389 -0.08 -11.68 22.68
CA PRO A 389 -0.85 -12.64 21.88
C PRO A 389 -0.98 -12.20 20.43
N ALA A 390 -1.03 -10.89 20.16
CA ALA A 390 -1.08 -10.36 18.79
C ALA A 390 0.23 -10.59 18.02
N LEU A 391 1.38 -10.58 18.69
CA LEU A 391 2.65 -10.98 18.09
C LEU A 391 2.65 -12.48 17.76
N ASP A 392 2.21 -13.31 18.68
CA ASP A 392 2.25 -14.78 18.56
C ASP A 392 1.45 -15.29 17.35
N VAL A 393 0.23 -14.79 17.12
CA VAL A 393 -0.62 -15.24 15.99
C VAL A 393 -0.02 -14.91 14.62
N VAL A 394 0.78 -13.85 14.49
CA VAL A 394 1.48 -13.52 13.25
C VAL A 394 2.76 -14.36 13.10
N MET A 395 3.51 -14.53 14.18
CA MET A 395 4.76 -15.30 14.12
C MET A 395 4.52 -16.78 13.87
N ASN A 396 3.38 -17.32 14.31
CA ASN A 396 2.95 -18.71 14.13
C ASN A 396 2.14 -18.96 12.84
N ASP A 397 2.01 -17.95 11.95
CA ASP A 397 1.26 -18.03 10.69
C ASP A 397 -0.25 -18.32 10.84
N GLU A 398 -0.86 -18.05 11.98
CA GLU A 398 -2.31 -18.00 12.11
C GLU A 398 -2.88 -16.83 11.29
N ILE A 399 -2.13 -15.72 11.25
CA ILE A 399 -2.30 -14.63 10.27
C ILE A 399 -1.08 -14.62 9.36
N LYS A 400 -1.29 -14.73 8.05
CA LYS A 400 -0.22 -14.73 7.05
C LYS A 400 -0.04 -13.34 6.44
N PHE A 401 1.21 -12.88 6.35
CA PHE A 401 1.57 -11.63 5.70
C PHE A 401 2.11 -11.87 4.28
N HIS A 402 1.58 -11.13 3.32
CA HIS A 402 1.96 -11.18 1.92
C HIS A 402 2.44 -9.79 1.43
N PRO A 403 3.76 -9.61 1.16
CA PRO A 403 4.84 -10.59 1.32
C PRO A 403 5.30 -10.77 2.78
N GLU A 404 5.86 -11.92 3.07
CA GLU A 404 6.30 -12.35 4.40
C GLU A 404 7.35 -11.43 5.05
N LYS A 405 8.13 -10.70 4.25
CA LYS A 405 9.17 -9.75 4.73
C LYS A 405 8.67 -8.78 5.81
N PHE A 406 7.37 -8.43 5.79
CA PHE A 406 6.77 -7.51 6.74
C PHE A 406 6.56 -8.10 8.14
N LYS A 407 6.69 -9.43 8.33
CA LYS A 407 6.68 -10.07 9.66
C LYS A 407 7.82 -9.53 10.54
N ASN A 408 9.00 -9.28 9.96
CA ASN A 408 10.13 -8.73 10.72
C ASN A 408 9.86 -7.29 11.20
N THR A 409 9.24 -6.47 10.35
CA THR A 409 8.83 -5.09 10.72
C THR A 409 7.79 -5.13 11.83
N TYR A 410 6.76 -5.98 11.68
CA TYR A 410 5.72 -6.19 12.68
C TYR A 410 6.32 -6.64 14.02
N LYS A 411 7.19 -7.66 14.01
CA LYS A 411 7.88 -8.17 15.21
C LYS A 411 8.62 -7.08 15.93
N HIS A 412 9.44 -6.30 15.21
CA HIS A 412 10.23 -5.21 15.81
C HIS A 412 9.34 -4.19 16.54
N TRP A 413 8.23 -3.78 15.93
CA TRP A 413 7.28 -2.84 16.54
C TRP A 413 6.60 -3.44 17.77
N MET A 414 6.18 -4.71 17.71
CA MET A 414 5.46 -5.36 18.80
C MET A 414 6.34 -5.66 20.02
N GLU A 415 7.63 -5.98 19.81
CA GLU A 415 8.59 -6.22 20.89
C GLU A 415 9.01 -4.92 21.61
N ASN A 416 8.88 -3.76 20.96
CA ASN A 416 9.25 -2.45 21.49
C ASN A 416 8.05 -1.54 21.70
N ILE A 417 6.87 -2.11 21.87
CA ILE A 417 5.61 -1.35 21.96
C ILE A 417 5.57 -0.52 23.25
N ARG A 418 5.16 0.75 23.11
CA ARG A 418 4.91 1.67 24.24
C ARG A 418 3.41 1.82 24.46
N ASP A 419 3.03 2.37 25.61
CA ASP A 419 1.63 2.69 25.91
C ASP A 419 1.08 3.69 24.87
N TRP A 420 -0.11 3.41 24.39
CA TRP A 420 -0.75 4.22 23.35
C TRP A 420 -1.48 5.41 23.96
N ASN A 421 -1.08 6.63 23.60
CA ASN A 421 -1.82 7.83 23.93
C ASN A 421 -3.07 7.92 23.06
N ILE A 422 -4.24 7.77 23.67
CA ILE A 422 -5.55 7.67 23.00
C ILE A 422 -6.38 8.96 23.04
N SER A 423 -5.95 10.01 23.74
CA SER A 423 -6.66 11.30 23.80
C SER A 423 -6.11 12.31 22.79
N ARG A 424 -6.99 13.15 22.26
CA ARG A 424 -6.69 14.26 21.36
C ARG A 424 -7.51 15.48 21.75
N GLN A 425 -6.89 16.66 21.78
CA GLN A 425 -7.53 17.95 22.11
C GLN A 425 -8.29 18.49 20.89
N LEU A 426 -9.24 17.68 20.40
CA LEU A 426 -10.04 17.95 19.20
C LEU A 426 -11.53 17.99 19.54
N TRP A 427 -12.30 18.65 18.71
CA TRP A 427 -13.76 18.62 18.79
C TRP A 427 -14.40 17.55 17.90
N TRP A 428 -13.73 17.18 16.81
CA TRP A 428 -14.17 16.19 15.85
C TRP A 428 -13.66 14.79 16.17
N GLY A 429 -14.54 13.91 16.63
CA GLY A 429 -14.26 12.53 17.00
C GLY A 429 -15.15 12.03 18.14
N GLN A 430 -14.99 10.76 18.52
CA GLN A 430 -15.69 10.21 19.70
C GLN A 430 -15.14 10.88 20.97
N ARG A 431 -16.02 11.53 21.70
CA ARG A 431 -15.67 12.20 22.95
C ARG A 431 -15.35 11.18 24.04
N ILE A 432 -14.30 11.41 24.81
CA ILE A 432 -13.88 10.50 25.89
C ILE A 432 -15.00 10.36 26.93
N PRO A 433 -15.37 9.11 27.32
CA PRO A 433 -16.51 8.85 28.18
C PRO A 433 -16.15 8.94 29.69
N ALA A 434 -15.39 9.97 30.06
CA ALA A 434 -15.06 10.32 31.44
C ALA A 434 -15.90 11.54 31.87
N TYR A 435 -16.51 11.46 33.04
CA TYR A 435 -17.42 12.50 33.56
C TYR A 435 -16.89 12.97 34.91
N TYR A 436 -16.50 14.24 34.99
CA TYR A 436 -15.99 14.91 36.16
C TYR A 436 -17.13 15.44 37.00
N TYR A 437 -17.08 15.23 38.33
CA TYR A 437 -18.09 15.62 39.28
C TYR A 437 -17.58 16.52 40.40
N GLY A 438 -16.32 16.94 40.34
CA GLY A 438 -15.66 17.83 41.32
C GLY A 438 -14.62 18.73 40.64
N ASP A 439 -13.91 19.51 41.48
CA ASP A 439 -12.84 20.42 41.04
C ASP A 439 -11.49 19.71 40.93
N ASP A 440 -11.32 18.55 41.60
CA ASP A 440 -10.11 17.74 41.49
C ASP A 440 -10.09 16.99 40.17
N GLU A 441 -8.94 16.98 39.52
CA GLU A 441 -8.75 16.27 38.23
C GLU A 441 -8.95 14.74 38.33
N ASN A 442 -8.96 14.18 39.55
CA ASN A 442 -9.22 12.77 39.84
C ASN A 442 -10.68 12.49 40.23
N ASP A 443 -11.52 13.53 40.34
CA ASP A 443 -12.93 13.40 40.71
C ASP A 443 -13.76 13.11 39.44
N PHE A 444 -13.58 11.92 38.86
CA PHE A 444 -14.32 11.49 37.66
C PHE A 444 -14.81 10.04 37.77
N VAL A 445 -15.76 9.72 36.90
CA VAL A 445 -16.23 8.35 36.62
C VAL A 445 -16.19 8.10 35.11
N VAL A 446 -16.01 6.83 34.71
CA VAL A 446 -16.04 6.40 33.31
C VAL A 446 -17.28 5.57 33.08
N ALA A 447 -18.11 5.96 32.11
CA ALA A 447 -19.39 5.31 31.81
C ALA A 447 -19.78 5.47 30.34
N GLU A 448 -20.63 4.58 29.81
CA GLU A 448 -21.04 4.63 28.41
C GLU A 448 -21.92 5.85 28.08
N ASN A 449 -22.64 6.37 29.08
CA ASN A 449 -23.51 7.55 28.94
C ASN A 449 -23.64 8.31 30.25
N ILE A 450 -24.19 9.50 30.17
CA ILE A 450 -24.32 10.43 31.32
C ILE A 450 -25.22 9.87 32.45
N ASP A 451 -26.23 9.07 32.13
CA ASP A 451 -27.15 8.49 33.15
C ASP A 451 -26.42 7.43 34.00
N GLU A 452 -25.58 6.60 33.36
CA GLU A 452 -24.72 5.65 34.05
C GLU A 452 -23.62 6.36 34.84
N ALA A 453 -23.05 7.42 34.26
CA ALA A 453 -22.08 8.26 34.94
C ALA A 453 -22.65 8.85 36.23
N LEU A 454 -23.89 9.36 36.20
CA LEU A 454 -24.55 9.87 37.38
C LEU A 454 -24.76 8.79 38.44
N LYS A 455 -25.16 7.59 38.04
CA LYS A 455 -25.29 6.45 38.99
C LYS A 455 -23.99 6.15 39.69
N LEU A 456 -22.88 6.11 38.94
CA LEU A 456 -21.54 5.87 39.48
C LEU A 456 -21.08 7.04 40.38
N ALA A 457 -21.24 8.29 39.93
CA ALA A 457 -20.85 9.48 40.68
C ALA A 457 -21.63 9.59 42.00
N LYS A 458 -22.91 9.24 42.03
CA LYS A 458 -23.71 9.19 43.27
C LYS A 458 -23.23 8.19 44.31
N THR A 459 -22.45 7.19 43.91
CA THR A 459 -21.79 6.30 44.87
C THR A 459 -20.68 7.01 45.69
N LYS A 460 -20.13 8.09 45.13
CA LYS A 460 -19.11 8.94 45.74
C LYS A 460 -19.74 10.15 46.48
N ASN A 461 -20.73 10.78 45.83
CA ASN A 461 -21.46 11.88 46.41
C ASN A 461 -22.96 11.79 46.03
N PRO A 462 -23.83 11.36 46.99
CA PRO A 462 -25.27 11.13 46.72
C PRO A 462 -26.08 12.35 46.25
N ASN A 463 -25.55 13.55 46.43
CA ASN A 463 -26.26 14.80 46.15
C ASN A 463 -26.05 15.31 44.71
N LEU A 464 -25.21 14.64 43.90
CA LEU A 464 -24.94 15.07 42.55
C LEU A 464 -26.16 14.91 41.65
N GLU A 465 -26.32 15.87 40.72
CA GLU A 465 -27.29 15.87 39.63
C GLU A 465 -26.59 15.84 38.29
N ILE A 466 -27.30 15.61 37.20
CA ILE A 466 -26.75 15.60 35.83
C ILE A 466 -26.00 16.91 35.51
N ALA A 467 -26.51 18.04 36.00
CA ALA A 467 -25.90 19.35 35.78
C ALA A 467 -24.51 19.53 36.43
N ASP A 468 -24.20 18.69 37.44
CA ASP A 468 -22.91 18.71 38.12
C ASP A 468 -21.85 17.90 37.39
N LEU A 469 -22.24 17.12 36.34
CA LEU A 469 -21.34 16.30 35.57
C LEU A 469 -20.84 17.04 34.34
N ARG A 470 -19.52 17.06 34.16
CA ARG A 470 -18.87 17.62 32.99
C ARG A 470 -18.11 16.51 32.28
N GLN A 471 -18.51 16.19 31.06
CA GLN A 471 -17.79 15.20 30.23
C GLN A 471 -16.44 15.76 29.81
N ASP A 472 -15.42 14.88 29.71
CA ASP A 472 -14.09 15.21 29.17
C ASP A 472 -14.21 15.91 27.81
N GLU A 473 -13.38 16.95 27.59
CA GLU A 473 -13.42 17.75 26.36
C GLU A 473 -12.69 17.10 25.19
N ASP A 474 -11.79 16.18 25.47
CA ASP A 474 -10.96 15.53 24.47
C ASP A 474 -11.73 14.49 23.67
N ALA A 475 -11.31 14.29 22.43
CA ALA A 475 -11.75 13.21 21.58
C ALA A 475 -10.75 12.04 21.62
N LEU A 476 -11.23 10.85 21.23
CA LEU A 476 -10.38 9.68 21.05
C LEU A 476 -9.57 9.78 19.75
N ASP A 477 -8.38 9.18 19.75
CA ASP A 477 -7.58 8.98 18.56
C ASP A 477 -8.38 8.24 17.48
N THR A 478 -8.30 8.69 16.23
CA THR A 478 -8.92 8.07 15.05
C THR A 478 -8.72 6.55 15.04
N TRP A 479 -7.50 6.09 15.31
CA TRP A 479 -7.18 4.66 15.32
C TRP A 479 -7.89 3.87 16.42
N PHE A 480 -8.37 4.52 17.48
CA PHE A 480 -9.16 3.89 18.53
C PHE A 480 -10.61 3.56 18.09
N SER A 481 -11.05 4.10 16.97
CA SER A 481 -12.29 3.68 16.31
C SER A 481 -12.02 2.61 15.24
N SER A 482 -11.03 2.82 14.39
CA SER A 482 -10.77 1.97 13.24
C SER A 482 -10.15 0.61 13.60
N TRP A 483 -9.54 0.43 14.78
CA TRP A 483 -9.04 -0.87 15.22
C TRP A 483 -10.15 -1.90 15.48
N LEU A 484 -11.39 -1.44 15.71
CA LEU A 484 -12.58 -2.28 15.87
C LEU A 484 -13.20 -2.69 14.53
N TRP A 485 -12.74 -2.12 13.41
CA TRP A 485 -13.40 -2.15 12.11
C TRP A 485 -13.88 -3.53 11.65
N PRO A 486 -13.09 -4.63 11.70
CA PRO A 486 -13.53 -5.94 11.23
C PRO A 486 -14.75 -6.52 11.97
N MET A 487 -14.97 -6.10 13.22
CA MET A 487 -16.09 -6.57 14.03
C MET A 487 -17.19 -5.52 14.19
N SER A 488 -16.80 -4.23 14.27
CA SER A 488 -17.77 -3.15 14.52
C SER A 488 -18.69 -2.88 13.34
N VAL A 489 -18.23 -3.11 12.11
CA VAL A 489 -19.07 -2.98 10.90
C VAL A 489 -20.25 -3.98 10.90
N PHE A 490 -20.15 -5.03 11.68
CA PHE A 490 -21.20 -6.04 11.92
C PHE A 490 -21.83 -5.94 13.31
N ASP A 491 -21.71 -4.79 13.97
CA ASP A 491 -22.24 -4.51 15.32
C ASP A 491 -21.73 -5.51 16.40
N GLY A 492 -20.55 -6.11 16.21
CA GLY A 492 -20.04 -7.25 16.97
C GLY A 492 -19.67 -6.98 18.43
N LEU A 493 -19.54 -5.72 18.89
CA LEU A 493 -19.36 -5.37 20.30
C LEU A 493 -20.71 -5.13 21.01
N LEU A 494 -21.71 -4.60 20.28
CA LEU A 494 -23.04 -4.35 20.85
C LEU A 494 -23.87 -5.63 20.92
N ASP A 495 -23.78 -6.45 19.89
CA ASP A 495 -24.46 -7.75 19.82
C ASP A 495 -23.49 -8.85 19.32
N PRO A 496 -22.67 -9.43 20.24
CA PRO A 496 -21.65 -10.41 19.90
C PRO A 496 -22.16 -11.71 19.28
N GLU A 497 -23.45 -12.00 19.45
CA GLU A 497 -24.09 -13.22 18.95
C GLU A 497 -24.93 -13.02 17.69
N ASN A 498 -24.91 -11.80 17.10
CA ASN A 498 -25.69 -11.54 15.89
C ASN A 498 -25.20 -12.41 14.69
N LYS A 499 -26.09 -12.62 13.74
CA LYS A 499 -25.86 -13.50 12.59
C LYS A 499 -24.70 -13.02 11.71
N ASP A 500 -24.59 -11.70 11.50
CA ASP A 500 -23.60 -11.13 10.59
C ASP A 500 -22.17 -11.33 11.13
N VAL A 501 -21.90 -10.93 12.37
CA VAL A 501 -20.58 -11.11 12.94
C VAL A 501 -20.17 -12.58 13.06
N ASN A 502 -21.12 -13.47 13.38
CA ASN A 502 -20.82 -14.89 13.46
C ASN A 502 -20.58 -15.55 12.11
N TYR A 503 -21.10 -14.98 11.02
CA TYR A 503 -20.91 -15.49 9.68
C TYR A 503 -19.70 -14.87 8.96
N TYR A 504 -19.53 -13.54 9.03
CA TYR A 504 -18.52 -12.80 8.26
C TYR A 504 -17.18 -12.62 8.99
N TYR A 505 -17.11 -12.80 10.30
CA TYR A 505 -15.91 -12.70 11.11
C TYR A 505 -15.37 -14.08 11.52
N PRO A 506 -14.05 -14.36 11.41
CA PRO A 506 -13.00 -13.47 10.89
C PRO A 506 -13.14 -13.22 9.40
N THR A 507 -12.70 -12.02 8.95
CA THR A 507 -12.66 -11.69 7.54
C THR A 507 -11.61 -12.54 6.79
N ALA A 508 -11.72 -12.68 5.48
CA ALA A 508 -10.81 -13.51 4.71
C ALA A 508 -9.43 -12.83 4.58
N ASP A 509 -9.41 -11.69 3.94
CA ASP A 509 -8.19 -10.97 3.62
C ASP A 509 -8.31 -9.50 4.02
N LEU A 510 -7.21 -8.93 4.48
CA LEU A 510 -7.02 -7.49 4.65
C LEU A 510 -6.06 -6.99 3.58
N VAL A 511 -6.43 -5.98 2.81
CA VAL A 511 -5.55 -5.35 1.82
C VAL A 511 -5.23 -3.93 2.28
N THR A 512 -3.96 -3.63 2.54
CA THR A 512 -3.56 -2.34 3.10
C THR A 512 -2.15 -1.93 2.68
N GLY A 513 -1.76 -0.68 2.95
CA GLY A 513 -0.39 -0.20 2.81
C GLY A 513 0.52 -0.66 3.96
N PRO A 514 1.81 -0.87 3.72
CA PRO A 514 2.75 -1.26 4.78
C PRO A 514 3.03 -0.13 5.78
N ASP A 515 2.75 1.11 5.42
CA ASP A 515 2.92 2.29 6.25
C ASP A 515 1.95 2.35 7.44
N ILE A 516 0.86 1.56 7.41
CA ILE A 516 -0.10 1.47 8.53
C ILE A 516 -0.11 0.09 9.21
N ILE A 517 0.97 -0.68 9.11
CA ILE A 517 1.10 -1.98 9.82
C ILE A 517 0.87 -1.81 11.31
N PHE A 518 1.56 -0.87 11.92
CA PHE A 518 1.46 -0.63 13.36
C PHE A 518 0.17 0.11 13.74
N PHE A 519 -0.17 1.15 13.00
CA PHE A 519 -1.34 1.97 13.28
C PHE A 519 -2.66 1.23 13.22
N TRP A 520 -2.79 0.29 12.27
CA TRP A 520 -4.06 -0.35 11.97
C TRP A 520 -4.02 -1.87 12.06
N VAL A 521 -3.11 -2.53 11.35
CA VAL A 521 -3.06 -4.00 11.30
C VAL A 521 -2.84 -4.59 12.69
N ALA A 522 -1.78 -4.14 13.39
CA ALA A 522 -1.46 -4.62 14.74
C ALA A 522 -2.59 -4.36 15.73
N ARG A 523 -3.16 -3.15 15.68
CA ARG A 523 -4.25 -2.75 16.58
C ARG A 523 -5.54 -3.54 16.33
N MET A 524 -5.91 -3.82 15.07
CA MET A 524 -7.04 -4.70 14.76
C MET A 524 -6.83 -6.13 15.29
N ILE A 525 -5.60 -6.66 15.19
CA ILE A 525 -5.28 -7.99 15.72
C ILE A 525 -5.47 -8.01 17.23
N MET A 526 -4.97 -7.00 17.94
CA MET A 526 -5.15 -6.86 19.39
C MET A 526 -6.64 -6.79 19.75
N ALA A 527 -7.41 -5.95 19.05
CA ALA A 527 -8.85 -5.79 19.28
C ALA A 527 -9.62 -7.09 19.02
N GLY A 528 -9.29 -7.82 17.95
CA GLY A 528 -9.92 -9.08 17.63
C GLY A 528 -9.70 -10.14 18.71
N LEU A 529 -8.48 -10.26 19.19
CA LEU A 529 -8.13 -11.20 20.27
C LEU A 529 -8.78 -10.79 21.59
N GLU A 530 -8.83 -9.48 21.90
CA GLU A 530 -9.39 -8.95 23.14
C GLU A 530 -10.90 -9.21 23.29
N TRP A 531 -11.69 -8.91 22.24
CA TRP A 531 -13.16 -9.01 22.35
C TRP A 531 -13.77 -10.25 21.72
N ARG A 532 -13.11 -10.88 20.74
CA ARG A 532 -13.62 -12.06 20.05
C ARG A 532 -12.84 -13.34 20.37
N GLY A 533 -11.65 -13.25 20.98
CA GLY A 533 -10.75 -14.37 21.20
C GLY A 533 -10.31 -15.07 19.90
N LYS A 534 -10.40 -14.38 18.76
CA LYS A 534 -10.10 -14.89 17.41
C LYS A 534 -9.38 -13.80 16.62
N VAL A 535 -8.54 -14.25 15.68
CA VAL A 535 -7.90 -13.33 14.72
C VAL A 535 -8.96 -12.58 13.88
N PRO A 536 -8.74 -11.29 13.55
CA PRO A 536 -9.72 -10.51 12.79
C PRO A 536 -9.74 -10.83 11.29
N PHE A 537 -8.66 -11.37 10.75
CA PHE A 537 -8.48 -11.76 9.35
C PHE A 537 -7.43 -12.88 9.25
N LYS A 538 -7.47 -13.65 8.15
CA LYS A 538 -6.54 -14.77 7.94
C LYS A 538 -5.27 -14.36 7.20
N ASN A 539 -5.38 -13.41 6.27
CA ASN A 539 -4.26 -12.93 5.47
C ASN A 539 -4.21 -11.40 5.46
N VAL A 540 -3.01 -10.86 5.35
CA VAL A 540 -2.78 -9.43 5.10
C VAL A 540 -1.96 -9.27 3.84
N TYR A 541 -2.56 -8.67 2.81
CA TYR A 541 -1.87 -8.30 1.58
C TYR A 541 -1.39 -6.85 1.68
N PHE A 542 -0.08 -6.64 1.61
CA PHE A 542 0.50 -5.31 1.59
C PHE A 542 0.71 -4.82 0.17
N THR A 543 0.06 -3.73 -0.18
CA THR A 543 0.27 -3.05 -1.46
C THR A 543 1.60 -2.31 -1.48
N GLY A 544 2.12 -2.06 -2.68
CA GLY A 544 3.21 -1.10 -2.84
C GLY A 544 2.71 0.36 -2.71
N ILE A 545 3.64 1.26 -2.44
CA ILE A 545 3.37 2.70 -2.46
C ILE A 545 3.45 3.19 -3.90
N VAL A 546 2.46 3.95 -4.34
CA VAL A 546 2.49 4.58 -5.67
C VAL A 546 3.38 5.82 -5.62
N ARG A 547 4.40 5.85 -6.51
CA ARG A 547 5.40 6.91 -6.60
C ARG A 547 5.40 7.54 -7.99
N ASP A 548 5.79 8.79 -8.06
CA ASP A 548 6.03 9.49 -9.32
C ASP A 548 7.33 9.03 -10.02
N LYS A 549 7.58 9.53 -11.22
CA LYS A 549 8.80 9.22 -11.99
C LYS A 549 10.11 9.60 -11.28
N GLN A 550 10.06 10.51 -10.29
CA GLN A 550 11.18 10.89 -9.42
C GLN A 550 11.26 10.03 -8.14
N ARG A 551 10.45 8.96 -8.04
CA ARG A 551 10.36 8.05 -6.89
C ARG A 551 9.81 8.67 -5.60
N ARG A 552 9.20 9.86 -5.65
CA ARG A 552 8.54 10.48 -4.51
C ARG A 552 7.15 9.86 -4.31
N LYS A 553 6.74 9.66 -3.07
CA LYS A 553 5.37 9.20 -2.74
C LYS A 553 4.37 10.17 -3.38
N MET A 554 3.41 9.66 -4.12
CA MET A 554 2.34 10.49 -4.67
C MET A 554 1.44 10.99 -3.57
N SER A 555 1.21 12.30 -3.56
CA SER A 555 0.31 12.96 -2.61
C SER A 555 -0.32 14.19 -3.24
N LYS A 556 -1.50 14.57 -2.75
CA LYS A 556 -2.19 15.79 -3.18
C LYS A 556 -1.43 17.06 -2.81
N SER A 557 -0.79 17.06 -1.65
CA SER A 557 0.00 18.20 -1.16
C SER A 557 1.20 18.52 -2.04
N LEU A 558 1.77 17.51 -2.71
CA LEU A 558 2.87 17.68 -3.65
C LEU A 558 2.41 17.97 -5.09
N GLY A 559 1.10 17.84 -5.39
CA GLY A 559 0.55 18.03 -6.73
C GLY A 559 1.10 17.06 -7.78
N ASN A 560 1.65 15.91 -7.35
CA ASN A 560 2.28 14.91 -8.22
C ASN A 560 1.42 13.67 -8.47
N SER A 561 0.16 13.68 -8.02
CA SER A 561 -0.82 12.60 -8.27
C SER A 561 -1.88 13.11 -9.26
N PRO A 562 -2.07 12.44 -10.41
CA PRO A 562 -3.18 12.76 -11.30
C PRO A 562 -4.51 12.50 -10.60
N ASP A 563 -5.57 13.17 -11.06
CA ASP A 563 -6.93 12.88 -10.61
C ASP A 563 -7.36 11.52 -11.19
N PRO A 564 -7.73 10.54 -10.34
CA PRO A 564 -8.18 9.24 -10.80
C PRO A 564 -9.42 9.30 -11.71
N LEU A 565 -10.34 10.23 -11.49
CA LEU A 565 -11.52 10.38 -12.32
C LEU A 565 -11.17 10.84 -13.73
N GLU A 566 -10.24 11.78 -13.87
CA GLU A 566 -9.75 12.22 -15.18
C GLU A 566 -9.10 11.05 -15.96
N LEU A 567 -8.38 10.16 -15.28
CA LEU A 567 -7.80 8.98 -15.90
C LEU A 567 -8.89 7.97 -16.34
N ILE A 568 -9.91 7.76 -15.49
CA ILE A 568 -11.05 6.90 -15.83
C ILE A 568 -11.82 7.48 -17.03
N ASP A 569 -12.09 8.77 -17.03
CA ASP A 569 -12.80 9.43 -18.15
C ASP A 569 -12.01 9.36 -19.46
N LYS A 570 -10.67 9.41 -19.40
CA LYS A 570 -9.78 9.38 -20.57
C LYS A 570 -9.55 7.97 -21.13
N TYR A 571 -9.38 6.98 -20.27
CA TYR A 571 -8.94 5.63 -20.65
C TYR A 571 -9.98 4.53 -20.40
N GLY A 572 -10.99 4.77 -19.57
CA GLY A 572 -11.92 3.78 -19.04
C GLY A 572 -11.42 3.11 -17.76
N ALA A 573 -12.36 2.73 -16.87
CA ALA A 573 -12.06 2.10 -15.58
C ALA A 573 -11.29 0.78 -15.75
N ASP A 574 -11.69 -0.09 -16.68
CA ASP A 574 -11.01 -1.35 -16.98
C ASP A 574 -9.54 -1.13 -17.38
N SER A 575 -9.27 -0.07 -18.15
CA SER A 575 -7.90 0.27 -18.58
C SER A 575 -7.04 0.75 -17.43
N VAL A 576 -7.62 1.55 -16.52
CA VAL A 576 -6.94 2.01 -15.31
C VAL A 576 -6.62 0.83 -14.38
N ARG A 577 -7.58 -0.06 -14.16
CA ARG A 577 -7.42 -1.27 -13.33
C ARG A 577 -6.28 -2.17 -13.84
N VAL A 578 -6.31 -2.52 -15.12
CA VAL A 578 -5.29 -3.37 -15.76
C VAL A 578 -3.93 -2.69 -15.77
N GLY A 579 -3.88 -1.41 -16.13
CA GLY A 579 -2.63 -0.65 -16.18
C GLY A 579 -1.91 -0.60 -14.82
N ILE A 580 -2.65 -0.34 -13.74
CA ILE A 580 -2.10 -0.33 -12.39
C ILE A 580 -1.62 -1.73 -11.98
N LEU A 581 -2.42 -2.77 -12.23
CA LEU A 581 -2.12 -4.13 -11.77
C LEU A 581 -0.95 -4.77 -12.50
N LEU A 582 -0.78 -4.54 -13.80
CA LEU A 582 0.35 -5.09 -14.56
C LEU A 582 1.73 -4.67 -14.01
N SER A 583 1.79 -3.57 -13.28
CA SER A 583 3.04 -3.01 -12.74
C SER A 583 3.18 -3.14 -11.22
N SER A 584 2.23 -3.79 -10.54
CA SER A 584 2.16 -3.85 -9.07
C SER A 584 2.43 -5.25 -8.53
N ALA A 585 3.70 -5.55 -8.21
CA ALA A 585 4.02 -6.72 -7.39
C ALA A 585 3.75 -6.44 -5.90
N ALA A 586 3.26 -7.45 -5.15
CA ALA A 586 2.97 -7.33 -3.73
C ALA A 586 4.14 -6.76 -2.93
N GLY A 587 3.88 -5.71 -2.15
CA GLY A 587 4.86 -5.05 -1.26
C GLY A 587 6.01 -4.33 -1.96
N ASN A 588 5.95 -4.13 -3.27
CA ASN A 588 6.92 -3.34 -4.03
C ASN A 588 6.29 -2.03 -4.49
N ASP A 589 7.06 -0.95 -4.45
CA ASP A 589 6.60 0.35 -4.90
C ASP A 589 6.26 0.34 -6.39
N LEU A 590 5.15 0.99 -6.75
CA LEU A 590 4.71 1.21 -8.12
C LEU A 590 5.20 2.57 -8.60
N LEU A 591 6.03 2.59 -9.65
CA LEU A 591 6.32 3.81 -10.38
C LEU A 591 5.19 4.08 -11.37
N PHE A 592 4.38 5.08 -11.09
CA PHE A 592 3.25 5.42 -11.93
C PHE A 592 3.71 6.07 -13.23
N ASP A 593 3.22 5.52 -14.33
CA ASP A 593 3.32 6.10 -15.67
C ASP A 593 1.96 6.01 -16.37
N GLU A 594 1.54 7.08 -16.99
CA GLU A 594 0.26 7.12 -17.72
C GLU A 594 0.23 6.16 -18.93
N ASP A 595 1.38 5.81 -19.48
CA ASP A 595 1.51 4.81 -20.54
C ASP A 595 0.97 3.41 -20.14
N LEU A 596 0.94 3.11 -18.84
CA LEU A 596 0.34 1.89 -18.31
C LEU A 596 -1.16 1.82 -18.60
N MET A 597 -1.85 2.98 -18.52
CA MET A 597 -3.28 3.07 -18.84
C MET A 597 -3.53 2.84 -20.34
N LEU A 598 -2.60 3.31 -21.17
CA LEU A 598 -2.65 3.08 -22.62
C LEU A 598 -2.51 1.59 -22.95
N GLN A 599 -1.66 0.85 -22.22
CA GLN A 599 -1.53 -0.61 -22.37
C GLN A 599 -2.87 -1.31 -22.07
N GLY A 600 -3.54 -0.93 -20.97
CA GLY A 600 -4.86 -1.45 -20.60
C GLY A 600 -5.91 -1.16 -21.68
N ARG A 601 -5.94 0.06 -22.22
CA ARG A 601 -6.84 0.43 -23.32
C ARG A 601 -6.57 -0.37 -24.61
N ASN A 602 -5.31 -0.57 -24.95
CA ASN A 602 -4.95 -1.36 -26.13
C ASN A 602 -5.39 -2.83 -25.97
N PHE A 603 -5.27 -3.38 -24.75
CA PHE A 603 -5.74 -4.71 -24.42
C PHE A 603 -7.27 -4.82 -24.59
N ALA A 604 -8.02 -3.88 -24.02
CA ALA A 604 -9.48 -3.81 -24.21
C ALA A 604 -9.87 -3.74 -25.70
N THR A 605 -9.19 -2.89 -26.46
CA THR A 605 -9.42 -2.73 -27.90
C THR A 605 -9.13 -4.02 -28.68
N LYS A 606 -8.04 -4.73 -28.33
CA LYS A 606 -7.67 -6.01 -28.96
C LYS A 606 -8.76 -7.06 -28.75
N ILE A 607 -9.25 -7.21 -27.52
CA ILE A 607 -10.31 -8.17 -27.16
C ILE A 607 -11.61 -7.83 -27.91
N TYR A 608 -12.01 -6.56 -27.90
CA TYR A 608 -13.21 -6.11 -28.57
C TYR A 608 -13.17 -6.38 -30.08
N ASN A 609 -12.03 -6.10 -30.74
CA ASN A 609 -11.84 -6.38 -32.17
C ASN A 609 -11.79 -7.88 -32.47
N ALA A 610 -11.20 -8.68 -31.56
CA ALA A 610 -11.22 -10.15 -31.70
C ALA A 610 -12.66 -10.69 -31.65
N PHE A 611 -13.50 -10.17 -30.75
CA PHE A 611 -14.91 -10.53 -30.72
C PHE A 611 -15.65 -10.11 -32.00
N LYS A 612 -15.47 -8.87 -32.48
CA LYS A 612 -16.04 -8.40 -33.75
C LYS A 612 -15.64 -9.31 -34.92
N LEU A 613 -14.38 -9.74 -34.94
CA LEU A 613 -13.90 -10.66 -35.98
C LEU A 613 -14.72 -11.96 -36.00
N THR A 614 -14.93 -12.59 -34.83
CA THR A 614 -15.69 -13.83 -34.71
C THR A 614 -17.16 -13.63 -35.13
N GLN A 615 -17.76 -12.49 -34.81
CA GLN A 615 -19.14 -12.17 -35.20
C GLN A 615 -19.31 -11.93 -36.71
N SER A 616 -18.23 -11.60 -37.41
CA SER A 616 -18.24 -11.38 -38.87
C SER A 616 -18.19 -12.67 -39.70
N TRP A 617 -17.93 -13.83 -39.10
CA TRP A 617 -17.78 -15.09 -39.81
C TRP A 617 -19.13 -15.68 -40.30
N THR A 618 -19.19 -16.12 -41.53
CA THR A 618 -20.31 -16.87 -42.07
C THR A 618 -20.18 -18.34 -41.64
N LYS A 619 -21.22 -18.90 -41.07
CA LYS A 619 -21.24 -20.28 -40.51
C LYS A 619 -21.85 -21.25 -41.49
N GLU A 620 -21.34 -22.46 -41.54
CA GLU A 620 -21.83 -23.54 -42.39
C GLU A 620 -21.77 -24.89 -41.69
N THR A 621 -22.76 -25.74 -41.87
CA THR A 621 -22.76 -27.13 -41.35
C THR A 621 -21.82 -27.97 -42.24
N LYS A 622 -20.55 -28.00 -41.85
CA LYS A 622 -19.49 -28.83 -42.46
C LYS A 622 -18.54 -29.34 -41.36
N PRO A 623 -17.84 -30.46 -41.63
CA PRO A 623 -16.85 -30.95 -40.66
C PRO A 623 -15.72 -29.94 -40.47
N ALA A 624 -15.17 -29.92 -39.25
CA ALA A 624 -13.96 -29.16 -38.94
C ALA A 624 -12.77 -29.73 -39.75
N GLY A 625 -11.92 -28.87 -40.28
CA GLY A 625 -10.64 -29.26 -40.86
C GLY A 625 -9.63 -29.72 -39.80
N GLU A 626 -8.61 -30.45 -40.21
CA GLU A 626 -7.62 -31.03 -39.30
C GLU A 626 -6.81 -29.94 -38.59
N ALA A 627 -6.48 -28.82 -39.26
CA ALA A 627 -5.80 -27.70 -38.62
C ALA A 627 -6.64 -27.07 -37.51
N GLU A 628 -7.96 -26.91 -37.74
CA GLU A 628 -8.88 -26.38 -36.74
C GLU A 628 -9.00 -27.32 -35.52
N LYS A 629 -9.13 -28.66 -35.76
CA LYS A 629 -9.19 -29.65 -34.67
C LYS A 629 -7.91 -29.64 -33.80
N GLN A 630 -6.74 -29.68 -34.46
CA GLN A 630 -5.44 -29.59 -33.75
C GLN A 630 -5.34 -28.33 -32.92
N THR A 631 -5.77 -27.20 -33.45
CA THR A 631 -5.74 -25.90 -32.78
C THR A 631 -6.69 -25.85 -31.59
N ILE A 632 -7.89 -26.41 -31.73
CA ILE A 632 -8.88 -26.51 -30.64
C ILE A 632 -8.32 -27.33 -29.48
N ILE A 633 -7.78 -28.51 -29.76
CA ILE A 633 -7.20 -29.42 -28.76
C ILE A 633 -6.03 -28.73 -28.03
N TRP A 634 -5.13 -28.07 -28.78
CA TRP A 634 -4.03 -27.32 -28.20
C TRP A 634 -4.53 -26.19 -27.27
N PHE A 635 -5.46 -25.35 -27.75
CA PHE A 635 -5.89 -24.18 -26.97
C PHE A 635 -6.66 -24.59 -25.71
N GLU A 636 -7.41 -25.68 -25.75
CA GLU A 636 -8.08 -26.23 -24.56
C GLU A 636 -7.07 -26.68 -23.50
N ASN A 637 -5.99 -27.39 -23.88
CA ASN A 637 -4.92 -27.78 -22.99
C ASN A 637 -4.16 -26.56 -22.45
N GLN A 638 -3.81 -25.58 -23.30
CA GLN A 638 -3.15 -24.35 -22.94
C GLN A 638 -3.99 -23.53 -21.95
N MET A 639 -5.30 -23.43 -22.16
CA MET A 639 -6.22 -22.71 -21.28
C MET A 639 -6.30 -23.41 -19.90
N ASN A 640 -6.45 -24.73 -19.85
CA ASN A 640 -6.49 -25.48 -18.58
C ASN A 640 -5.18 -25.34 -17.79
N LYS A 641 -4.03 -25.42 -18.46
CA LYS A 641 -2.73 -25.15 -17.85
C LYS A 641 -2.69 -23.75 -17.25
N THR A 642 -3.07 -22.75 -18.03
CA THR A 642 -3.05 -21.34 -17.58
C THR A 642 -4.03 -21.11 -16.41
N ILE A 643 -5.20 -21.73 -16.40
CA ILE A 643 -6.14 -21.66 -15.25
C ILE A 643 -5.49 -22.26 -13.98
N SER A 644 -4.77 -23.37 -14.11
CA SER A 644 -4.04 -23.98 -12.98
C SER A 644 -2.96 -23.02 -12.45
N GLU A 645 -2.17 -22.45 -13.35
CA GLU A 645 -1.11 -21.48 -13.00
C GLU A 645 -1.70 -20.20 -12.36
N ILE A 646 -2.81 -19.67 -12.89
CA ILE A 646 -3.51 -18.51 -12.30
C ILE A 646 -3.98 -18.82 -10.87
N ASN A 647 -4.55 -20.01 -10.65
CA ASN A 647 -4.98 -20.42 -9.30
C ASN A 647 -3.79 -20.46 -8.32
N ASP A 648 -2.65 -21.03 -8.73
CA ASP A 648 -1.42 -21.04 -7.93
C ASP A 648 -0.91 -19.62 -7.61
N GLN A 649 -0.96 -18.68 -8.60
CA GLN A 649 -0.57 -17.30 -8.35
C GLN A 649 -1.50 -16.60 -7.33
N PHE A 650 -2.80 -16.85 -7.40
CA PHE A 650 -3.74 -16.30 -6.42
C PHE A 650 -3.53 -16.87 -5.01
N GLU A 651 -3.25 -18.16 -4.88
CA GLU A 651 -2.91 -18.78 -3.59
C GLU A 651 -1.66 -18.19 -2.96
N LYS A 652 -0.71 -17.74 -3.80
CA LYS A 652 0.51 -17.02 -3.41
C LYS A 652 0.33 -15.51 -3.30
N PHE A 653 -0.87 -14.99 -3.47
CA PHE A 653 -1.16 -13.55 -3.52
C PHE A 653 -0.33 -12.78 -4.57
N ARG A 654 -0.03 -13.39 -5.70
CA ARG A 654 0.68 -12.80 -6.84
C ARG A 654 -0.30 -12.36 -7.94
N ILE A 655 -1.12 -11.38 -7.62
CA ILE A 655 -2.26 -10.95 -8.47
C ILE A 655 -1.77 -10.38 -9.80
N SER A 656 -0.66 -9.63 -9.80
CA SER A 656 -0.04 -9.12 -11.03
C SER A 656 0.43 -10.26 -11.95
N ASP A 657 1.05 -11.31 -11.39
CA ASP A 657 1.53 -12.45 -12.16
C ASP A 657 0.35 -13.24 -12.77
N ALA A 658 -0.75 -13.39 -12.02
CA ALA A 658 -1.98 -13.99 -12.52
C ALA A 658 -2.54 -13.21 -13.72
N LEU A 659 -2.53 -11.86 -13.65
CA LEU A 659 -2.95 -11.02 -14.76
C LEU A 659 -2.02 -11.13 -15.98
N HIS A 660 -0.70 -11.22 -15.78
CA HIS A 660 0.25 -11.43 -16.89
C HIS A 660 0.03 -12.75 -17.61
N LEU A 661 -0.23 -13.85 -16.86
CA LEU A 661 -0.58 -15.14 -17.46
C LEU A 661 -1.85 -15.03 -18.32
N LEU A 662 -2.87 -14.37 -17.81
CA LEU A 662 -4.14 -14.17 -18.50
C LEU A 662 -3.99 -13.23 -19.70
N TYR A 663 -3.19 -12.18 -19.57
CA TYR A 663 -2.86 -11.28 -20.67
C TYR A 663 -2.20 -12.04 -21.83
N LYS A 664 -1.21 -12.89 -21.54
CA LYS A 664 -0.53 -13.74 -22.53
C LYS A 664 -1.51 -14.72 -23.18
N LEU A 665 -2.33 -15.42 -22.37
CA LEU A 665 -3.33 -16.37 -22.89
C LEU A 665 -4.29 -15.70 -23.90
N ILE A 666 -4.76 -14.48 -23.58
CA ILE A 666 -5.73 -13.78 -24.45
C ILE A 666 -5.03 -13.10 -25.62
N TRP A 667 -3.97 -12.31 -25.38
CA TRP A 667 -3.33 -11.51 -26.42
C TRP A 667 -2.55 -12.37 -27.40
N ASP A 668 -1.69 -13.26 -26.89
CA ASP A 668 -0.82 -14.07 -27.71
C ASP A 668 -1.51 -15.36 -28.14
N ASP A 669 -1.89 -16.23 -27.19
CA ASP A 669 -2.33 -17.58 -27.53
C ASP A 669 -3.71 -17.56 -28.22
N PHE A 670 -4.68 -16.81 -27.71
CA PHE A 670 -6.01 -16.74 -28.33
C PHE A 670 -6.03 -15.82 -29.55
N CYS A 671 -5.70 -14.55 -29.41
CA CYS A 671 -5.87 -13.59 -30.52
C CYS A 671 -4.83 -13.73 -31.61
N SER A 672 -3.57 -14.07 -31.31
CA SER A 672 -2.50 -14.09 -32.28
C SER A 672 -2.25 -15.48 -32.90
N TRP A 673 -2.64 -16.55 -32.21
CA TRP A 673 -2.46 -17.91 -32.69
C TRP A 673 -3.76 -18.64 -32.93
N TYR A 674 -4.64 -18.81 -31.92
CA TYR A 674 -5.86 -19.57 -32.05
C TYR A 674 -6.76 -19.01 -33.16
N LEU A 675 -7.14 -17.73 -33.07
CA LEU A 675 -8.04 -17.10 -34.03
C LEU A 675 -7.46 -17.11 -35.45
N GLU A 676 -6.15 -16.91 -35.60
CA GLU A 676 -5.51 -16.95 -36.92
C GLU A 676 -5.52 -18.35 -37.54
N ALA A 677 -5.37 -19.40 -36.70
CA ALA A 677 -5.38 -20.78 -37.19
C ALA A 677 -6.79 -21.28 -37.57
N VAL A 678 -7.84 -20.81 -36.85
CA VAL A 678 -9.22 -21.29 -37.09
C VAL A 678 -10.00 -20.39 -38.07
N LYS A 679 -9.61 -19.12 -38.24
CA LYS A 679 -10.35 -18.21 -39.13
C LYS A 679 -10.48 -18.78 -40.57
N PRO A 680 -11.66 -18.61 -41.21
CA PRO A 680 -11.83 -18.99 -42.61
C PRO A 680 -10.99 -18.07 -43.51
N ASN A 681 -10.64 -18.57 -44.72
CA ASN A 681 -10.09 -17.71 -45.77
C ASN A 681 -11.12 -16.67 -46.22
N PHE A 682 -10.65 -15.59 -46.82
CA PHE A 682 -11.52 -14.53 -47.29
C PHE A 682 -12.58 -15.05 -48.28
N GLY A 683 -13.84 -14.85 -47.93
CA GLY A 683 -14.98 -15.30 -48.72
C GLY A 683 -15.45 -16.74 -48.45
N GLU A 684 -14.79 -17.45 -47.53
CA GLU A 684 -15.19 -18.80 -47.11
C GLU A 684 -15.99 -18.76 -45.80
N SER A 685 -16.75 -19.83 -45.52
CA SER A 685 -17.50 -20.05 -44.32
C SER A 685 -16.66 -20.85 -43.30
N ILE A 686 -16.87 -20.62 -42.00
CA ILE A 686 -16.33 -21.47 -40.94
C ILE A 686 -17.26 -22.63 -40.61
N SER A 687 -16.72 -23.77 -40.16
CA SER A 687 -17.54 -24.87 -39.63
C SER A 687 -18.31 -24.40 -38.38
N GLN A 688 -19.60 -24.76 -38.30
CA GLN A 688 -20.45 -24.43 -37.15
C GLN A 688 -19.82 -24.94 -35.82
N GLU A 689 -19.26 -26.17 -35.85
CA GLU A 689 -18.60 -26.78 -34.71
C GLU A 689 -17.41 -25.94 -34.23
N VAL A 690 -16.54 -25.47 -35.16
CA VAL A 690 -15.38 -24.63 -34.85
C VAL A 690 -15.82 -23.27 -34.30
N TYR A 691 -16.87 -22.69 -34.91
CA TYR A 691 -17.44 -21.44 -34.44
C TYR A 691 -17.95 -21.56 -32.96
N ASP A 692 -18.77 -22.58 -32.71
CA ASP A 692 -19.37 -22.80 -31.39
C ASP A 692 -18.29 -23.02 -30.30
N GLN A 693 -17.24 -23.78 -30.66
CA GLN A 693 -16.11 -23.98 -29.73
C GLN A 693 -15.29 -22.69 -29.49
N THR A 694 -15.11 -21.87 -30.57
CA THR A 694 -14.45 -20.56 -30.44
C THR A 694 -15.23 -19.64 -29.50
N ILE A 695 -16.55 -19.63 -29.62
CA ILE A 695 -17.40 -18.81 -28.74
C ILE A 695 -17.37 -19.31 -27.30
N LYS A 696 -17.33 -20.63 -27.07
CA LYS A 696 -17.16 -21.20 -25.74
C LYS A 696 -15.83 -20.78 -25.11
N PHE A 697 -14.73 -20.84 -25.84
CA PHE A 697 -13.43 -20.34 -25.36
C PHE A 697 -13.49 -18.84 -25.04
N PHE A 698 -14.13 -18.08 -25.92
CA PHE A 698 -14.28 -16.64 -25.69
C PHE A 698 -15.05 -16.35 -24.40
N GLU A 699 -16.13 -17.06 -24.15
CA GLU A 699 -16.92 -16.94 -22.92
C GLU A 699 -16.10 -17.30 -21.67
N GLU A 700 -15.32 -18.40 -21.70
CA GLU A 700 -14.45 -18.76 -20.57
C GLU A 700 -13.34 -17.73 -20.34
N LEU A 701 -12.75 -17.17 -21.40
CA LEU A 701 -11.77 -16.08 -21.27
C LEU A 701 -12.40 -14.83 -20.64
N MET A 702 -13.65 -14.50 -20.98
CA MET A 702 -14.37 -13.39 -20.34
C MET A 702 -14.62 -13.66 -18.85
N ARG A 703 -14.96 -14.89 -18.47
CA ARG A 703 -15.10 -15.29 -17.05
C ARG A 703 -13.80 -15.15 -16.28
N LEU A 704 -12.68 -15.56 -16.87
CA LEU A 704 -11.36 -15.45 -16.24
C LEU A 704 -10.91 -13.98 -16.10
N LEU A 705 -11.21 -13.15 -17.11
CA LEU A 705 -10.80 -11.74 -17.14
C LEU A 705 -11.70 -10.81 -16.32
N HIS A 706 -12.94 -11.20 -16.04
CA HIS A 706 -13.94 -10.35 -15.37
C HIS A 706 -13.45 -9.71 -14.05
N PRO A 707 -12.72 -10.40 -13.16
CA PRO A 707 -12.20 -9.75 -11.95
C PRO A 707 -11.31 -8.56 -12.24
N PHE A 708 -10.61 -8.55 -13.37
CA PHE A 708 -9.65 -7.50 -13.75
C PHE A 708 -10.28 -6.41 -14.62
N MET A 709 -11.16 -6.79 -15.56
CA MET A 709 -11.82 -5.92 -16.55
C MET A 709 -13.35 -6.15 -16.53
N PRO A 710 -14.04 -5.75 -15.47
CA PRO A 710 -15.44 -6.12 -15.27
C PRO A 710 -16.40 -5.58 -16.32
N PHE A 711 -16.17 -4.39 -16.86
CA PHE A 711 -17.12 -3.74 -17.75
C PHE A 711 -17.08 -4.28 -19.20
N LEU A 712 -15.92 -4.36 -19.78
CA LEU A 712 -15.74 -4.92 -21.11
C LEU A 712 -16.21 -6.38 -21.17
N THR A 713 -15.84 -7.15 -20.15
CA THR A 713 -16.16 -8.57 -20.13
C THR A 713 -17.65 -8.82 -19.95
N GLU A 714 -18.35 -8.03 -19.13
CA GLU A 714 -19.82 -8.09 -19.02
C GLU A 714 -20.47 -7.73 -20.37
N GLU A 715 -20.04 -6.64 -21.04
CA GLU A 715 -20.56 -6.22 -22.34
C GLU A 715 -20.44 -7.35 -23.36
N LEU A 716 -19.27 -7.96 -23.50
CA LEU A 716 -19.05 -9.05 -24.47
C LEU A 716 -19.80 -10.32 -24.09
N TYR A 717 -19.85 -10.67 -22.78
CA TYR A 717 -20.59 -11.82 -22.31
C TYR A 717 -22.09 -11.75 -22.63
N GLN A 718 -22.67 -10.58 -22.49
CA GLN A 718 -24.08 -10.35 -22.82
C GLN A 718 -24.35 -10.33 -24.36
N HIS A 719 -23.32 -10.09 -25.17
CA HIS A 719 -23.40 -10.19 -26.63
C HIS A 719 -23.18 -11.61 -27.18
N ILE A 720 -22.57 -12.50 -26.40
CA ILE A 720 -22.30 -13.90 -26.80
C ILE A 720 -23.62 -14.68 -26.95
N ALA A 721 -24.57 -14.50 -26.06
CA ALA A 721 -25.85 -15.21 -26.06
C ALA A 721 -26.96 -14.33 -25.48
N GLU A 722 -28.22 -14.59 -25.85
CA GLU A 722 -29.37 -14.01 -25.17
C GLU A 722 -29.43 -14.57 -23.72
N ARG A 723 -29.50 -13.69 -22.77
CA ARG A 723 -29.45 -14.01 -21.34
C ARG A 723 -30.61 -13.35 -20.59
N ASN A 724 -31.05 -14.01 -19.50
CA ASN A 724 -32.01 -13.41 -18.59
C ASN A 724 -31.36 -12.30 -17.74
N THR A 725 -32.15 -11.43 -17.21
CA THR A 725 -31.67 -10.33 -16.34
C THR A 725 -30.94 -10.80 -15.07
N SER A 726 -31.09 -12.07 -14.68
CA SER A 726 -30.41 -12.69 -13.56
C SER A 726 -29.10 -13.41 -13.96
N GLU A 727 -28.73 -13.40 -15.23
CA GLU A 727 -27.54 -14.08 -15.74
C GLU A 727 -26.41 -13.05 -16.05
N ALA A 728 -25.89 -12.43 -14.98
CA ALA A 728 -24.75 -11.52 -15.06
C ALA A 728 -23.42 -12.28 -14.93
N LEU A 729 -22.38 -11.78 -15.61
CA LEU A 729 -21.06 -12.39 -15.54
C LEU A 729 -20.46 -12.31 -14.11
N VAL A 730 -20.76 -11.25 -13.39
CA VAL A 730 -20.28 -11.03 -12.01
C VAL A 730 -20.69 -12.12 -11.02
N ILE A 731 -21.74 -12.88 -11.29
CA ILE A 731 -22.21 -14.02 -10.49
C ILE A 731 -22.03 -15.36 -11.21
N ALA A 732 -21.54 -15.36 -12.44
CA ALA A 732 -21.27 -16.58 -13.20
C ALA A 732 -20.10 -17.36 -12.59
N GLN A 733 -20.22 -18.70 -12.55
CA GLN A 733 -19.16 -19.54 -12.01
C GLN A 733 -17.98 -19.64 -12.96
N GLN A 734 -16.76 -19.47 -12.44
CA GLN A 734 -15.53 -19.75 -13.17
C GLN A 734 -15.30 -21.26 -13.26
N LYS A 735 -14.81 -21.71 -14.41
CA LYS A 735 -14.37 -23.07 -14.62
C LYS A 735 -13.15 -23.38 -13.73
N ASN A 736 -13.12 -24.59 -13.16
CA ASN A 736 -11.91 -25.11 -12.53
C ASN A 736 -10.97 -25.65 -13.61
N ALA A 737 -9.67 -25.68 -13.33
CA ALA A 737 -8.71 -26.32 -14.21
C ALA A 737 -9.04 -27.80 -14.34
N GLU A 738 -9.07 -28.29 -15.57
CA GLU A 738 -9.11 -29.72 -15.88
C GLU A 738 -7.69 -30.24 -16.14
N SER A 739 -7.54 -31.56 -16.30
CA SER A 739 -6.26 -32.15 -16.71
C SER A 739 -5.85 -31.65 -18.09
N PHE A 740 -4.57 -31.42 -18.30
CA PHE A 740 -4.00 -30.98 -19.56
C PHE A 740 -2.78 -31.83 -19.94
N ASP A 741 -2.51 -31.93 -21.24
CA ASP A 741 -1.36 -32.68 -21.77
C ASP A 741 -0.24 -31.71 -22.19
N GLU A 742 0.87 -31.74 -21.46
CA GLU A 742 2.07 -30.96 -21.77
C GLU A 742 2.68 -31.29 -23.14
N ASN A 743 2.55 -32.55 -23.62
CA ASN A 743 3.08 -32.95 -24.93
C ASN A 743 2.31 -32.24 -26.06
N THR A 744 0.99 -32.14 -25.94
CA THR A 744 0.15 -31.40 -26.88
C THR A 744 0.53 -29.92 -26.94
N ILE A 745 0.79 -29.29 -25.78
CA ILE A 745 1.21 -27.90 -25.69
C ILE A 745 2.59 -27.72 -26.35
N SER A 746 3.57 -28.54 -25.96
CA SER A 746 4.94 -28.49 -26.48
C SER A 746 5.01 -28.72 -27.99
N ALA A 747 4.20 -29.68 -28.50
CA ALA A 747 4.13 -29.93 -29.94
C ALA A 747 3.60 -28.71 -30.72
N PHE A 748 2.65 -27.98 -30.15
CA PHE A 748 2.13 -26.76 -30.80
C PHE A 748 3.13 -25.58 -30.67
N ASP A 749 3.89 -25.51 -29.58
CA ASP A 749 4.96 -24.52 -29.42
C ASP A 749 6.06 -24.75 -30.49
N THR A 750 6.42 -26.01 -30.76
CA THR A 750 7.29 -26.35 -31.90
C THR A 750 6.71 -25.85 -33.23
N ALA A 751 5.41 -26.04 -33.46
CA ALA A 751 4.76 -25.51 -34.66
C ALA A 751 4.79 -23.98 -34.73
N LYS A 752 4.59 -23.26 -33.61
CA LYS A 752 4.72 -21.80 -33.54
C LYS A 752 6.11 -21.32 -33.90
N GLU A 753 7.15 -22.02 -33.43
CA GLU A 753 8.55 -21.69 -33.75
C GLU A 753 8.85 -21.89 -35.25
N ILE A 754 8.39 -23.01 -35.84
CA ILE A 754 8.53 -23.28 -37.29
C ILE A 754 7.84 -22.17 -38.08
N ILE A 755 6.57 -21.87 -37.77
CA ILE A 755 5.79 -20.84 -38.49
C ILE A 755 6.47 -19.48 -38.38
N SER A 756 6.98 -19.14 -37.19
CA SER A 756 7.71 -17.88 -36.93
C SER A 756 9.01 -17.81 -37.73
N GLY A 757 9.77 -18.92 -37.82
CA GLY A 757 10.97 -19.02 -38.62
C GLY A 757 10.69 -18.78 -40.11
N VAL A 758 9.65 -19.40 -40.65
CA VAL A 758 9.24 -19.20 -42.05
C VAL A 758 8.74 -17.77 -42.30
N ARG A 759 7.96 -17.18 -41.39
CA ARG A 759 7.55 -15.77 -41.48
C ARG A 759 8.73 -14.80 -41.45
N ASN A 760 9.72 -15.04 -40.59
CA ASN A 760 10.95 -14.26 -40.54
C ASN A 760 11.75 -14.38 -41.85
N TYR A 761 11.85 -15.59 -42.40
CA TYR A 761 12.45 -15.81 -43.75
C TYR A 761 11.76 -14.94 -44.81
N ARG A 762 10.42 -15.03 -44.88
CA ARG A 762 9.63 -14.22 -45.86
C ARG A 762 9.89 -12.72 -45.67
N GLN A 763 9.81 -12.23 -44.45
CA GLN A 763 10.05 -10.83 -44.15
C GLN A 763 11.47 -10.38 -44.53
N SER A 764 12.49 -11.19 -44.20
CA SER A 764 13.89 -10.88 -44.49
C SER A 764 14.21 -10.85 -45.98
N LYS A 765 13.43 -11.58 -46.81
CA LYS A 765 13.62 -11.71 -48.27
C LYS A 765 12.58 -10.95 -49.10
N GLY A 766 11.63 -10.24 -48.44
CA GLY A 766 10.57 -9.54 -49.15
C GLY A 766 9.57 -10.45 -49.88
N ILE A 767 9.44 -11.71 -49.44
CA ILE A 767 8.56 -12.72 -50.03
C ILE A 767 7.12 -12.49 -49.55
N SER A 768 6.16 -12.48 -50.51
CA SER A 768 4.75 -12.32 -50.17
C SER A 768 4.26 -13.43 -49.22
N PRO A 769 3.49 -13.12 -48.17
CA PRO A 769 2.83 -14.16 -47.37
C PRO A 769 1.91 -15.10 -48.14
N ARG A 770 1.48 -14.71 -49.35
CA ARG A 770 0.62 -15.51 -50.23
C ARG A 770 1.40 -16.47 -51.18
N GLU A 771 2.71 -16.32 -51.30
CA GLU A 771 3.56 -17.20 -52.04
C GLU A 771 3.71 -18.53 -51.32
N GLU A 772 3.51 -19.67 -51.98
CA GLU A 772 3.73 -20.98 -51.35
C GLU A 772 5.23 -21.28 -51.32
N VAL A 773 5.68 -21.93 -50.24
CA VAL A 773 7.07 -22.41 -50.12
C VAL A 773 7.08 -23.87 -49.67
N GLU A 774 8.13 -24.60 -50.03
CA GLU A 774 8.40 -25.97 -49.56
C GLU A 774 9.24 -25.93 -48.29
N LEU A 775 9.10 -26.92 -47.40
CA LEU A 775 9.86 -27.06 -46.17
C LEU A 775 10.54 -28.44 -46.11
N PHE A 776 11.81 -28.48 -45.79
CA PHE A 776 12.62 -29.70 -45.65
C PHE A 776 13.05 -29.85 -44.19
N THR A 777 12.99 -31.07 -43.63
CA THR A 777 13.37 -31.34 -42.24
C THR A 777 13.94 -32.75 -42.09
N SER A 778 14.81 -32.90 -41.09
CA SER A 778 15.32 -34.23 -40.69
C SER A 778 14.32 -35.06 -39.89
N GLU A 779 13.22 -34.43 -39.40
CA GLU A 779 12.15 -35.11 -38.68
C GLU A 779 11.37 -36.09 -39.58
N SER A 780 10.70 -37.07 -38.94
CA SER A 780 9.85 -38.01 -39.61
C SER A 780 8.37 -37.54 -39.74
N SER A 781 7.95 -36.63 -38.87
CA SER A 781 6.60 -36.04 -38.88
C SER A 781 6.49 -34.88 -37.91
N PHE A 782 5.54 -33.99 -38.08
CA PHE A 782 5.11 -32.97 -37.15
C PHE A 782 3.68 -33.25 -36.70
N ALA A 783 3.43 -33.23 -35.39
CA ALA A 783 2.10 -33.46 -34.82
C ALA A 783 1.05 -32.43 -35.32
N ASN A 784 1.49 -31.19 -35.57
CA ASN A 784 0.64 -30.06 -35.99
C ASN A 784 0.94 -29.66 -37.46
N GLU A 785 1.22 -30.62 -38.34
CA GLU A 785 1.58 -30.37 -39.72
C GLU A 785 0.55 -29.47 -40.43
N ASN A 786 -0.75 -29.74 -40.24
CA ASN A 786 -1.80 -29.00 -40.93
C ASN A 786 -1.84 -27.51 -40.49
N VAL A 787 -1.53 -27.24 -39.21
CA VAL A 787 -1.42 -25.87 -38.70
C VAL A 787 -0.20 -25.17 -39.31
N ILE A 788 0.96 -25.86 -39.37
CA ILE A 788 2.17 -25.34 -40.02
C ILE A 788 1.89 -25.00 -41.48
N ARG A 789 1.31 -25.94 -42.23
CA ARG A 789 0.94 -25.70 -43.62
C ARG A 789 0.05 -24.48 -43.82
N LYS A 790 -1.04 -24.40 -43.01
CA LYS A 790 -2.01 -23.30 -43.10
C LYS A 790 -1.40 -21.94 -42.76
N LEU A 791 -0.72 -21.84 -41.62
CA LEU A 791 -0.24 -20.54 -41.09
C LEU A 791 1.07 -20.04 -41.69
N ALA A 792 1.89 -20.93 -42.21
CA ALA A 792 3.13 -20.60 -42.92
C ALA A 792 2.99 -20.65 -44.45
N ASN A 793 1.80 -20.99 -44.96
CA ASN A 793 1.53 -21.17 -46.38
C ASN A 793 2.55 -22.10 -47.07
N ILE A 794 2.65 -23.34 -46.54
CA ILE A 794 3.55 -24.39 -47.02
C ILE A 794 2.81 -25.29 -47.98
N SER A 795 3.34 -25.46 -49.24
CA SER A 795 2.78 -26.37 -50.22
C SER A 795 3.08 -27.83 -49.85
N GLU A 796 4.33 -28.12 -49.47
CA GLU A 796 4.77 -29.47 -49.13
C GLU A 796 5.82 -29.47 -48.02
N ILE A 797 5.79 -30.49 -47.17
CA ILE A 797 6.81 -30.74 -46.16
C ILE A 797 7.51 -32.04 -46.51
N HIS A 798 8.82 -31.96 -46.75
CA HIS A 798 9.69 -33.10 -47.08
C HIS A 798 10.36 -33.61 -45.80
N TYR A 799 9.87 -34.74 -45.30
CA TYR A 799 10.33 -35.35 -44.07
C TYR A 799 11.53 -36.28 -44.32
N SER A 800 12.48 -36.26 -43.39
CA SER A 800 13.70 -37.05 -43.45
C SER A 800 14.53 -36.78 -44.73
N GLU A 801 14.36 -35.63 -45.33
CA GLU A 801 14.99 -35.22 -46.60
C GLU A 801 15.82 -33.95 -46.40
N LYS A 802 16.95 -33.86 -47.15
CA LYS A 802 17.70 -32.61 -47.29
C LYS A 802 17.53 -32.07 -48.72
N THR A 803 17.42 -30.77 -48.81
CA THR A 803 17.34 -30.11 -50.10
C THR A 803 18.74 -29.90 -50.70
N ASP A 804 18.90 -30.15 -52.00
CA ASP A 804 20.13 -29.84 -52.77
C ASP A 804 20.15 -28.39 -53.27
N LYS A 805 19.02 -27.64 -53.08
CA LYS A 805 18.89 -26.23 -53.44
C LYS A 805 19.45 -25.32 -52.37
N PRO A 806 20.07 -24.19 -52.73
CA PRO A 806 20.38 -23.15 -51.73
C PRO A 806 19.16 -22.84 -50.86
N SER A 807 19.31 -22.88 -49.57
CA SER A 807 18.17 -22.77 -48.63
C SER A 807 18.45 -21.85 -47.48
N PHE A 808 17.41 -21.25 -46.93
CA PHE A 808 17.38 -20.60 -45.60
C PHE A 808 17.13 -21.67 -44.56
N THR A 809 18.10 -21.88 -43.70
CA THR A 809 18.05 -22.91 -42.67
C THR A 809 17.97 -22.26 -41.29
N PHE A 810 17.10 -22.77 -40.40
CA PHE A 810 17.00 -22.36 -38.99
C PHE A 810 16.71 -23.56 -38.11
N LEU A 811 16.99 -23.43 -36.81
CA LEU A 811 16.72 -24.47 -35.82
C LEU A 811 15.48 -24.17 -35.00
N VAL A 812 14.74 -25.24 -34.74
CA VAL A 812 13.65 -25.27 -33.77
C VAL A 812 13.98 -26.35 -32.74
N GLY A 813 14.44 -25.93 -31.57
CA GLY A 813 15.08 -26.87 -30.63
C GLY A 813 16.33 -27.49 -31.27
N ALA A 814 16.32 -28.83 -31.46
CA ALA A 814 17.36 -29.56 -32.14
C ALA A 814 17.03 -29.91 -33.61
N VAL A 815 15.88 -29.48 -34.07
CA VAL A 815 15.37 -29.84 -35.41
C VAL A 815 15.81 -28.79 -36.42
N GLU A 816 16.45 -29.26 -37.49
CA GLU A 816 16.86 -28.46 -38.65
C GLU A 816 15.68 -28.31 -39.61
N ILE A 817 15.36 -27.04 -39.93
CA ILE A 817 14.32 -26.66 -40.87
C ILE A 817 14.96 -25.87 -42.00
N SER A 818 14.75 -26.30 -43.24
CA SER A 818 15.29 -25.66 -44.45
C SER A 818 14.16 -25.27 -45.39
N VAL A 819 14.20 -24.02 -45.85
CA VAL A 819 13.29 -23.48 -46.86
C VAL A 819 14.10 -23.09 -48.10
N PRO A 820 13.86 -23.69 -49.29
CA PRO A 820 14.60 -23.35 -50.50
C PRO A 820 14.51 -21.87 -50.84
N LEU A 821 15.59 -21.25 -51.27
CA LEU A 821 15.60 -19.87 -51.72
C LEU A 821 14.82 -19.74 -53.02
N SER A 822 14.01 -18.72 -53.19
CA SER A 822 13.32 -18.44 -54.45
C SER A 822 14.33 -18.05 -55.53
N GLU A 823 14.07 -18.43 -56.79
CA GLU A 823 14.98 -18.24 -57.96
C GLU A 823 15.33 -16.76 -58.26
N ASN A 824 14.69 -15.82 -57.60
CA ASN A 824 14.88 -14.37 -57.76
C ASN A 824 15.79 -13.71 -56.75
N LEU A 825 16.51 -14.45 -55.90
CA LEU A 825 17.36 -13.91 -54.83
C LEU A 825 18.80 -13.70 -55.26
N ASP A 826 19.40 -12.55 -54.86
CA ASP A 826 20.80 -12.25 -55.06
C ASP A 826 21.66 -13.07 -54.08
N LEU A 827 22.22 -14.18 -54.53
CA LEU A 827 23.06 -15.10 -53.77
C LEU A 827 24.32 -14.42 -53.18
N GLY A 828 24.80 -13.33 -53.81
CA GLY A 828 25.98 -12.59 -53.34
C GLY A 828 25.67 -11.79 -52.06
N GLU A 829 24.49 -11.21 -52.02
CA GLU A 829 24.05 -10.48 -50.79
C GLU A 829 23.76 -11.44 -49.62
N GLU A 830 23.22 -12.63 -49.94
CA GLU A 830 22.92 -13.68 -48.96
C GLU A 830 24.19 -14.24 -48.32
N LYS A 831 25.20 -14.50 -49.14
CA LYS A 831 26.53 -14.95 -48.68
C LYS A 831 27.14 -13.95 -47.70
N LYS A 832 27.11 -12.67 -48.05
CA LYS A 832 27.63 -11.59 -47.16
C LYS A 832 26.89 -11.50 -45.85
N LYS A 833 25.56 -11.57 -45.83
CA LYS A 833 24.73 -11.57 -44.60
C LYS A 833 25.05 -12.78 -43.72
N THR A 834 25.23 -13.95 -44.32
CA THR A 834 25.54 -15.19 -43.61
C THR A 834 26.93 -15.09 -42.95
N GLU A 835 27.92 -14.48 -43.63
CA GLU A 835 29.27 -14.23 -43.07
C GLU A 835 29.22 -13.21 -41.91
N GLU A 836 28.44 -12.17 -42.03
CA GLU A 836 28.25 -11.19 -40.96
C GLU A 836 27.59 -11.82 -39.71
N GLU A 837 26.57 -12.65 -39.88
CA GLU A 837 25.90 -13.38 -38.80
C GLU A 837 26.80 -14.40 -38.13
N LEU A 838 27.60 -15.14 -38.89
CA LEU A 838 28.63 -16.05 -38.38
C LEU A 838 29.65 -15.31 -37.52
N THR A 839 30.10 -14.14 -37.97
CA THR A 839 31.06 -13.32 -37.22
C THR A 839 30.45 -12.85 -35.88
N TYR A 840 29.17 -12.43 -35.90
CA TYR A 840 28.47 -12.05 -34.67
C TYR A 840 28.31 -13.22 -33.67
N LEU A 841 27.86 -14.39 -34.16
CA LEU A 841 27.66 -15.57 -33.30
C LEU A 841 28.96 -16.11 -32.72
N ARG A 842 30.04 -16.06 -33.44
CA ARG A 842 31.40 -16.42 -32.92
C ARG A 842 31.82 -15.45 -31.81
N GLY A 843 31.57 -14.16 -31.99
CA GLY A 843 31.78 -13.15 -30.92
C GLY A 843 30.92 -13.38 -29.69
N PHE A 844 29.67 -13.74 -29.90
CA PHE A 844 28.74 -14.08 -28.80
C PHE A 844 29.17 -15.33 -28.06
N LEU A 845 29.54 -16.41 -28.79
CA LEU A 845 30.07 -17.66 -28.22
C LEU A 845 31.29 -17.40 -27.34
N ALA A 846 32.27 -16.64 -27.84
CA ALA A 846 33.46 -16.28 -27.08
C ALA A 846 33.10 -15.53 -25.77
N SER A 847 32.06 -14.69 -25.77
CA SER A 847 31.56 -14.01 -24.56
C SER A 847 30.94 -14.99 -23.55
N VAL A 848 30.15 -15.96 -24.02
CA VAL A 848 29.52 -16.98 -23.16
C VAL A 848 30.59 -17.92 -22.60
N GLU A 849 31.54 -18.35 -23.41
CA GLU A 849 32.68 -19.19 -22.99
C GLU A 849 33.57 -18.49 -21.96
N LYS A 850 33.79 -17.19 -22.13
CA LYS A 850 34.53 -16.38 -21.15
C LYS A 850 33.82 -16.30 -19.81
N LYS A 851 32.45 -16.27 -19.80
CA LYS A 851 31.68 -16.33 -18.56
C LYS A 851 31.76 -17.71 -17.92
N LEU A 852 31.62 -18.79 -18.72
CA LEU A 852 31.64 -20.16 -18.22
C LEU A 852 33.06 -20.61 -17.79
N SER A 853 34.13 -20.01 -18.34
CA SER A 853 35.51 -20.23 -17.89
C SER A 853 35.89 -19.44 -16.62
N ASN A 854 35.03 -18.52 -16.16
CA ASN A 854 35.29 -17.81 -14.92
C ASN A 854 34.83 -18.66 -13.72
N GLU A 855 35.80 -19.28 -13.04
CA GLU A 855 35.54 -20.15 -11.88
C GLU A 855 34.76 -19.46 -10.77
N LYS A 856 34.92 -18.14 -10.55
CA LYS A 856 34.17 -17.38 -9.55
C LYS A 856 32.70 -17.21 -9.95
N PHE A 857 32.44 -17.07 -11.25
CA PHE A 857 31.05 -17.00 -11.72
C PHE A 857 30.36 -18.35 -11.57
N VAL A 858 30.99 -19.43 -12.00
CA VAL A 858 30.44 -20.79 -11.96
C VAL A 858 30.21 -21.27 -10.51
N ALA A 859 31.08 -20.88 -9.57
CA ALA A 859 30.97 -21.28 -8.17
C ALA A 859 29.94 -20.46 -7.37
N ASN A 860 29.68 -19.19 -7.72
CA ASN A 860 28.85 -18.27 -6.92
C ASN A 860 27.50 -17.95 -7.56
N ALA A 861 27.28 -18.22 -8.84
CA ALA A 861 26.00 -18.01 -9.48
C ALA A 861 25.00 -19.15 -9.15
N LYS A 862 23.70 -18.84 -9.15
CA LYS A 862 22.68 -19.87 -8.98
C LYS A 862 22.81 -20.94 -10.06
N PRO A 863 22.60 -22.23 -9.73
CA PRO A 863 22.73 -23.35 -10.70
C PRO A 863 21.94 -23.12 -11.98
N GLU A 864 20.73 -22.56 -11.90
CA GLU A 864 19.87 -22.24 -13.04
C GLU A 864 20.49 -21.21 -14.01
N ILE A 865 21.26 -20.25 -13.49
CA ILE A 865 21.94 -19.24 -14.32
C ILE A 865 23.12 -19.87 -15.08
N VAL A 866 23.85 -20.75 -14.42
CA VAL A 866 24.99 -21.48 -15.06
C VAL A 866 24.45 -22.42 -16.12
N GLU A 867 23.37 -23.13 -15.84
CA GLU A 867 22.73 -24.05 -16.81
C GLU A 867 22.18 -23.31 -18.02
N ASN A 868 21.59 -22.13 -17.81
CA ASN A 868 21.12 -21.26 -18.90
C ASN A 868 22.30 -20.76 -19.77
N GLU A 869 23.45 -20.41 -19.19
CA GLU A 869 24.65 -20.03 -19.98
C GLU A 869 25.22 -21.26 -20.74
N ARG A 870 25.19 -22.46 -20.19
CA ARG A 870 25.56 -23.70 -20.89
C ARG A 870 24.61 -24.03 -22.04
N LYS A 871 23.32 -23.83 -21.84
CA LYS A 871 22.30 -23.96 -22.89
C LYS A 871 22.59 -22.98 -24.03
N LYS A 872 22.85 -21.71 -23.71
CA LYS A 872 23.24 -20.69 -24.70
C LYS A 872 24.50 -21.08 -25.48
N GLN A 873 25.50 -21.63 -24.81
CA GLN A 873 26.73 -22.13 -25.47
C GLN A 873 26.39 -23.22 -26.48
N LYS A 874 25.63 -24.23 -26.06
CA LYS A 874 25.23 -25.36 -26.93
C LYS A 874 24.42 -24.88 -28.14
N ASP A 875 23.38 -24.07 -27.90
CA ASP A 875 22.52 -23.55 -28.96
C ASP A 875 23.31 -22.65 -29.96
N THR A 876 24.31 -21.92 -29.47
CA THR A 876 25.16 -21.07 -30.32
C THR A 876 26.13 -21.89 -31.18
N LEU A 877 26.71 -22.94 -30.61
CA LEU A 877 27.58 -23.85 -31.35
C LEU A 877 26.82 -24.56 -32.49
N GLU A 878 25.62 -25.04 -32.23
CA GLU A 878 24.74 -25.66 -33.22
C GLU A 878 24.37 -24.68 -34.34
N LYS A 879 24.04 -23.43 -34.00
CA LYS A 879 23.74 -22.35 -34.96
C LYS A 879 24.96 -22.03 -35.85
N ILE A 880 26.13 -21.94 -35.28
CA ILE A 880 27.39 -21.71 -36.03
C ILE A 880 27.62 -22.84 -37.05
N ALA A 881 27.48 -24.10 -36.63
CA ALA A 881 27.67 -25.25 -37.49
C ALA A 881 26.71 -25.22 -38.72
N ILE A 882 25.46 -24.86 -38.51
CA ILE A 882 24.42 -24.74 -39.59
C ILE A 882 24.75 -23.61 -40.54
N LEU A 883 25.16 -22.45 -40.05
CA LEU A 883 25.52 -21.32 -40.90
C LEU A 883 26.80 -21.57 -41.70
N GLU A 884 27.72 -22.33 -41.16
CA GLU A 884 28.92 -22.76 -41.87
C GLU A 884 28.58 -23.76 -43.01
N GLU A 885 27.65 -24.68 -42.77
CA GLU A 885 27.16 -25.60 -43.80
C GLU A 885 26.34 -24.84 -44.90
N LYS A 886 25.49 -23.88 -44.46
CA LYS A 886 24.78 -22.96 -45.36
C LYS A 886 25.77 -22.17 -46.23
N LEU A 887 26.85 -21.63 -45.66
CA LEU A 887 27.85 -20.86 -46.39
C LEU A 887 28.56 -21.70 -47.45
N LYS A 888 28.70 -23.01 -47.27
CA LYS A 888 29.24 -23.96 -48.22
C LYS A 888 28.27 -24.26 -49.36
N SER A 889 26.96 -24.17 -49.09
CA SER A 889 25.89 -24.43 -50.05
C SER A 889 25.49 -23.20 -50.88
N LEU A 890 25.80 -21.99 -50.42
CA LEU A 890 25.68 -20.71 -51.16
C LEU A 890 26.92 -20.45 -52.03
#